data_354c7d96ef8888114458ad498df087e4
#
_entry.id   354c7d96ef8888114458ad498df087e4
#
_cell.length_a   1.000
_cell.length_b   1.000
_cell.length_c   1.000
_cell.angle_alpha   90.00
_cell.angle_beta   90.00
_cell.angle_gamma   90.00
#
_symmetry.space_group_name_H-M   'P 1'
#
loop_
_entity.id
_entity.type
_entity.pdbx_description
1 polymer ?
#
loop_
_entity_poly.entity_id
_entity_poly.type
_entity_poly.pdbx_seq_one_letter_code
_entity_poly.pdbx_strand_id
1 'polypeptide(L)'
;MKKLFLHFLIIIFSANFSFAQEAQQPLNEDERMAWWRDASFGMFIHWGAYAVPGGARNGEVCRGGAEWIMDKLDYTIDDYEKDVVAKFNPVKFNADEWVAMAKDAGMKYIVLTSKHHDGFCLWDSEITDYDIMEASPFQRDIVSELAEACERGGIKFCFYHSIVDWHHPQAQAPLYPNYNAGQKDQSVVNPEFPKYYENYLKPQVKELLTNYGDIGVVWFDGDWIADYTTEMGKEFYDYIREIQPNTIVNNRVDKGRMGMEGMDKAGEFAGDFGTPEQEIPATGIDSDWESCMTMNGSWGYKPSDSNWKSSETLIHNLIDIVSKGGNFLLNIGPDPQGLFPPESVERLADMGKWTKVNGASIYGAKASPFDRPEWGRYTSKRGIIYAHVFDWPESGEIVIDKSVKVTKAYLLADSGKQLEIKTSREGDSILLPEDAPDGIATVIKLEVIPFEDWANLHKYEKANAEVGLPKANEDRVVFMGNSITEGWVRNDPEFFHSNSYIGRGISGQTTMQMLLRFRPDVLDLKPKAVVILAGTNDIAANKGPVSIENTAGNIFSMVELAQANGIKVVLASVLPANRYSWRPAIYPADKIIALNKLIKAYAEEHNIVYLDYYSPMVDNEKGLKSAYSKDGVHPTTKGFDVMEPLVQKAIDKALKK
;
A
#
# COMPACT_ATOMS: atom_id res chain seq x y z
N MET A 1 -18.19 81.10 13.57
CA MET A 1 -18.05 80.04 12.55
C MET A 1 -17.07 78.97 13.10
N LYS A 2 -17.64 77.92 13.69
CA LYS A 2 -16.86 76.81 14.30
C LYS A 2 -16.76 75.71 13.27
N LYS A 3 -15.56 75.31 12.88
CA LYS A 3 -15.28 74.14 12.03
C LYS A 3 -15.26 72.89 12.91
N LEU A 4 -16.15 71.95 12.63
CA LEU A 4 -16.22 70.64 13.25
C LEU A 4 -15.26 69.75 12.47
N PHE A 5 -14.21 69.19 13.11
CA PHE A 5 -13.35 68.14 12.57
C PHE A 5 -13.93 66.79 12.96
N LEU A 6 -14.39 66.03 11.96
CA LEU A 6 -14.89 64.67 12.11
C LEU A 6 -13.70 63.73 11.96
N HIS A 7 -13.29 63.06 13.05
CA HIS A 7 -12.30 62.00 13.02
C HIS A 7 -12.98 60.69 12.67
N PHE A 8 -12.69 60.13 11.50
CA PHE A 8 -13.06 58.79 11.14
C PHE A 8 -12.06 57.81 11.78
N LEU A 9 -12.50 57.07 12.78
CA LEU A 9 -11.74 55.93 13.36
C LEU A 9 -11.98 54.71 12.46
N ILE A 10 -10.98 54.34 11.66
CA ILE A 10 -10.99 53.06 10.90
C ILE A 10 -10.62 51.96 11.91
N ILE A 11 -11.61 51.20 12.36
CA ILE A 11 -11.38 49.96 13.10
C ILE A 11 -11.13 48.88 12.06
N ILE A 12 -9.86 48.48 11.95
CA ILE A 12 -9.47 47.26 11.18
C ILE A 12 -9.88 46.08 12.05
N PHE A 13 -10.97 45.40 11.67
CA PHE A 13 -11.29 44.08 12.19
C PHE A 13 -10.35 43.09 11.50
N SER A 14 -9.28 42.69 12.16
CA SER A 14 -8.59 41.46 11.84
C SER A 14 -9.53 40.30 12.20
N ALA A 15 -10.17 39.72 11.20
CA ALA A 15 -10.91 38.49 11.35
C ALA A 15 -9.87 37.37 11.46
N ASN A 16 -9.57 36.97 12.70
CA ASN A 16 -8.93 35.68 12.92
C ASN A 16 -9.94 34.60 12.48
N PHE A 17 -9.77 34.08 11.28
CA PHE A 17 -10.41 32.82 10.87
C PHE A 17 -9.73 31.69 11.65
N SER A 18 -10.25 31.41 12.84
CA SER A 18 -9.97 30.16 13.51
C SER A 18 -10.72 29.09 12.72
N PHE A 19 -10.02 28.30 11.96
CA PHE A 19 -10.58 27.07 11.37
C PHE A 19 -10.90 26.12 12.52
N ALA A 20 -12.16 26.14 12.98
CA ALA A 20 -12.66 25.04 13.78
C ALA A 20 -12.73 23.83 12.84
N GLN A 21 -11.72 22.97 12.91
CA GLN A 21 -11.70 21.71 12.20
C GLN A 21 -12.90 20.89 12.68
N GLU A 22 -13.91 20.67 11.83
CA GLU A 22 -14.98 19.74 12.13
C GLU A 22 -14.33 18.38 12.36
N ALA A 23 -14.66 17.71 13.48
CA ALA A 23 -14.09 16.42 13.81
C ALA A 23 -14.37 15.44 12.67
N GLN A 24 -13.33 15.05 11.96
CA GLN A 24 -13.43 14.07 10.87
C GLN A 24 -13.95 12.74 11.40
N GLN A 25 -14.90 12.14 10.69
CA GLN A 25 -15.33 10.78 10.99
C GLN A 25 -14.24 9.82 10.53
N PRO A 26 -13.81 8.86 11.38
CA PRO A 26 -12.81 7.86 10.99
C PRO A 26 -13.31 7.02 9.82
N LEU A 27 -12.53 6.98 8.74
CA LEU A 27 -12.75 6.06 7.60
C LEU A 27 -12.16 4.69 7.93
N ASN A 28 -12.69 3.62 7.32
CA ASN A 28 -11.99 2.36 7.33
C ASN A 28 -10.70 2.45 6.48
N GLU A 29 -9.79 1.47 6.61
CA GLU A 29 -8.50 1.50 5.93
C GLU A 29 -8.62 1.64 4.40
N ASP A 30 -9.51 0.88 3.76
CA ASP A 30 -9.70 0.94 2.31
C ASP A 30 -10.22 2.30 1.83
N GLU A 31 -11.14 2.91 2.57
CA GLU A 31 -11.68 4.24 2.27
C GLU A 31 -10.60 5.32 2.46
N ARG A 32 -9.80 5.23 3.52
CA ARG A 32 -8.71 6.15 3.83
C ARG A 32 -7.60 6.10 2.77
N MET A 33 -7.20 4.90 2.35
CA MET A 33 -6.15 4.69 1.37
C MET A 33 -6.59 4.95 -0.07
N ALA A 34 -7.90 5.04 -0.34
CA ALA A 34 -8.43 5.09 -1.71
C ALA A 34 -7.86 6.25 -2.53
N TRP A 35 -7.83 7.47 -1.98
CA TRP A 35 -7.33 8.65 -2.67
C TRP A 35 -5.85 8.53 -3.03
N TRP A 36 -5.04 7.96 -2.12
CA TRP A 36 -3.60 7.80 -2.29
C TRP A 36 -3.27 6.71 -3.34
N ARG A 37 -3.99 5.59 -3.30
CA ARG A 37 -3.89 4.54 -4.33
C ARG A 37 -4.27 5.06 -5.72
N ASP A 38 -5.26 5.97 -5.81
CA ASP A 38 -5.68 6.57 -7.07
C ASP A 38 -4.75 7.68 -7.54
N ALA A 39 -4.01 8.32 -6.64
CA ALA A 39 -3.06 9.38 -6.92
C ALA A 39 -1.85 8.90 -7.74
N SER A 40 -1.27 7.76 -7.40
CA SER A 40 -0.14 7.08 -8.06
C SER A 40 1.15 7.88 -8.23
N PHE A 41 1.14 9.23 -8.19
CA PHE A 41 2.28 10.09 -8.46
C PHE A 41 2.29 11.34 -7.58
N GLY A 42 3.37 11.51 -6.79
CA GLY A 42 3.58 12.62 -5.86
C GLY A 42 4.94 13.30 -6.03
N MET A 43 5.05 14.52 -5.51
CA MET A 43 6.27 15.30 -5.41
C MET A 43 6.84 15.19 -4.00
N PHE A 44 8.09 14.78 -3.87
CA PHE A 44 8.84 14.89 -2.64
C PHE A 44 9.71 16.13 -2.70
N ILE A 45 9.75 16.94 -1.65
CA ILE A 45 10.60 18.15 -1.60
C ILE A 45 11.52 18.03 -0.39
N HIS A 46 12.80 17.72 -0.65
CA HIS A 46 13.84 17.77 0.36
C HIS A 46 14.48 19.16 0.36
N TRP A 47 14.03 19.99 1.29
CA TRP A 47 14.49 21.36 1.39
C TRP A 47 14.60 21.81 2.85
N GLY A 48 15.58 22.66 3.14
CA GLY A 48 15.88 23.22 4.45
C GLY A 48 17.17 24.00 4.41
N ALA A 49 17.68 24.34 5.58
CA ALA A 49 18.91 25.15 5.72
C ALA A 49 20.11 24.51 5.00
N TYR A 50 20.18 23.18 4.93
CA TYR A 50 21.23 22.43 4.20
C TYR A 50 21.34 22.76 2.71
N ALA A 51 20.36 23.42 2.11
CA ALA A 51 20.46 23.93 0.75
C ALA A 51 21.51 25.04 0.60
N VAL A 52 21.78 25.81 1.67
CA VAL A 52 22.74 26.93 1.65
C VAL A 52 24.14 26.47 1.29
N PRO A 53 24.75 25.48 1.95
CA PRO A 53 26.05 24.96 1.55
C PRO A 53 26.01 24.09 0.29
N GLY A 54 24.84 23.59 -0.12
CA GLY A 54 24.72 22.81 -1.34
C GLY A 54 25.64 21.60 -1.40
N GLY A 55 25.83 20.90 -0.27
CA GLY A 55 26.67 19.72 -0.15
C GLY A 55 28.18 20.00 -0.13
N ALA A 56 28.65 21.24 0.12
CA ALA A 56 30.07 21.53 0.20
C ALA A 56 30.43 22.44 1.39
N ARG A 57 31.57 22.18 2.04
CA ARG A 57 32.15 23.01 3.13
C ARG A 57 33.65 23.17 2.93
N ASN A 58 34.17 24.39 2.96
CA ASN A 58 35.59 24.70 2.86
C ASN A 58 36.32 24.04 1.66
N GLY A 59 35.63 23.85 0.54
CA GLY A 59 36.16 23.18 -0.66
C GLY A 59 36.07 21.67 -0.66
N GLU A 60 35.58 21.06 0.42
CA GLU A 60 35.26 19.63 0.50
C GLU A 60 33.80 19.40 0.09
N VAL A 61 33.55 18.37 -0.72
CA VAL A 61 32.21 17.98 -1.18
C VAL A 61 31.73 16.75 -0.38
N CYS A 62 30.55 16.88 0.17
CA CYS A 62 29.88 15.81 0.91
C CYS A 62 29.70 14.56 0.03
N ARG A 63 30.02 13.38 0.55
CA ARG A 63 29.70 12.10 -0.07
C ARG A 63 28.23 11.75 0.20
N GLY A 64 27.50 11.37 -0.83
CA GLY A 64 26.06 11.08 -0.74
C GLY A 64 25.20 12.33 -0.83
N GLY A 65 24.09 12.37 -0.13
CA GLY A 65 23.11 13.46 -0.18
C GLY A 65 23.58 14.72 0.54
N ALA A 66 23.22 15.89 0.00
CA ALA A 66 23.59 17.20 0.56
C ALA A 66 22.86 17.49 1.88
N GLU A 67 21.71 16.90 2.11
CA GLU A 67 20.91 17.00 3.34
C GLU A 67 21.61 16.39 4.57
N TRP A 68 22.62 15.54 4.36
CA TRP A 68 23.46 14.96 5.42
C TRP A 68 24.72 15.79 5.75
N ILE A 69 24.84 17.00 5.21
CA ILE A 69 26.06 17.78 5.31
C ILE A 69 26.49 18.07 6.76
N MET A 70 25.53 18.26 7.67
CA MET A 70 25.82 18.51 9.09
C MET A 70 26.61 17.37 9.71
N ASP A 71 26.22 16.12 9.41
CA ASP A 71 26.90 14.89 9.86
C ASP A 71 28.20 14.63 9.08
N LYS A 72 28.16 14.73 7.74
CA LYS A 72 29.26 14.28 6.86
C LYS A 72 30.46 15.22 6.80
N LEU A 73 30.26 16.51 7.06
CA LEU A 73 31.33 17.51 7.02
C LEU A 73 31.57 18.16 8.38
N ASP A 74 31.32 17.42 9.46
CA ASP A 74 31.70 17.73 10.84
C ASP A 74 31.33 19.16 11.29
N TYR A 75 30.06 19.55 11.01
CA TYR A 75 29.56 20.81 11.58
C TYR A 75 29.32 20.64 13.09
N THR A 76 29.79 21.63 13.87
CA THR A 76 29.27 21.83 15.21
C THR A 76 27.87 22.44 15.12
N ILE A 77 27.05 22.33 16.19
CA ILE A 77 25.75 23.01 16.25
C ILE A 77 25.96 24.53 16.01
N ASP A 78 26.86 25.16 16.74
CA ASP A 78 27.15 26.61 16.61
C ASP A 78 27.58 27.00 15.18
N ASP A 79 28.45 26.21 14.52
CA ASP A 79 28.86 26.48 13.14
C ASP A 79 27.68 26.33 12.17
N TYR A 80 26.82 25.32 12.38
CA TYR A 80 25.68 25.08 11.51
C TYR A 80 24.64 26.19 11.64
N GLU A 81 24.30 26.59 12.85
CA GLU A 81 23.43 27.75 13.11
C GLU A 81 23.94 29.00 12.44
N LYS A 82 25.22 29.34 12.67
CA LYS A 82 25.82 30.57 12.18
C LYS A 82 26.05 30.58 10.67
N ASP A 83 26.58 29.47 10.13
CA ASP A 83 27.06 29.42 8.74
C ASP A 83 26.03 28.92 7.75
N VAL A 84 24.97 28.23 8.24
CA VAL A 84 23.95 27.62 7.43
C VAL A 84 22.59 28.23 7.71
N VAL A 85 22.05 28.05 8.93
CA VAL A 85 20.68 28.47 9.28
C VAL A 85 20.52 29.99 9.20
N ALA A 86 21.45 30.77 9.82
CA ALA A 86 21.41 32.23 9.79
C ALA A 86 21.58 32.85 8.38
N LYS A 87 21.93 32.03 7.38
CA LYS A 87 22.05 32.45 5.97
C LYS A 87 20.91 31.92 5.08
N PHE A 88 20.02 31.08 5.63
CA PHE A 88 18.89 30.53 4.89
C PHE A 88 17.81 31.60 4.70
N ASN A 89 17.81 32.22 3.52
CA ASN A 89 16.92 33.33 3.17
C ASN A 89 16.33 33.11 1.75
N PRO A 90 15.37 32.23 1.59
CA PRO A 90 14.85 31.84 0.28
C PRO A 90 13.85 32.85 -0.30
N VAL A 91 14.34 34.08 -0.57
CA VAL A 91 13.50 35.22 -1.00
C VAL A 91 12.74 35.03 -2.32
N LYS A 92 13.06 33.97 -3.08
CA LYS A 92 12.38 33.64 -4.33
C LYS A 92 11.38 32.47 -4.15
N PHE A 93 11.22 31.96 -2.94
CA PHE A 93 10.22 30.94 -2.66
C PHE A 93 8.83 31.45 -3.00
N ASN A 94 8.10 30.67 -3.80
CA ASN A 94 6.73 30.92 -4.20
C ASN A 94 5.95 29.60 -4.19
N ALA A 95 5.11 29.43 -3.20
CA ALA A 95 4.33 28.20 -3.00
C ALA A 95 3.37 27.91 -4.16
N ASP A 96 2.71 28.95 -4.70
CA ASP A 96 1.77 28.77 -5.83
C ASP A 96 2.51 28.30 -7.10
N GLU A 97 3.74 28.76 -7.35
CA GLU A 97 4.57 28.28 -8.47
C GLU A 97 4.98 26.82 -8.29
N TRP A 98 5.34 26.40 -7.06
CA TRP A 98 5.67 25.01 -6.78
C TRP A 98 4.48 24.08 -7.00
N VAL A 99 3.32 24.48 -6.49
CA VAL A 99 2.05 23.74 -6.70
C VAL A 99 1.68 23.69 -8.17
N ALA A 100 1.84 24.79 -8.92
CA ALA A 100 1.57 24.80 -10.36
C ALA A 100 2.48 23.82 -11.11
N MET A 101 3.80 23.81 -10.83
CA MET A 101 4.74 22.87 -11.45
C MET A 101 4.40 21.41 -11.11
N ALA A 102 4.02 21.11 -9.86
CA ALA A 102 3.58 19.77 -9.47
C ALA A 102 2.33 19.33 -10.27
N LYS A 103 1.33 20.20 -10.37
CA LYS A 103 0.10 19.94 -11.15
C LYS A 103 0.39 19.75 -12.62
N ASP A 104 1.21 20.61 -13.19
CA ASP A 104 1.55 20.56 -14.62
C ASP A 104 2.33 19.27 -14.95
N ALA A 105 3.15 18.77 -14.02
CA ALA A 105 3.80 17.46 -14.12
C ALA A 105 2.84 16.27 -13.97
N GLY A 106 1.62 16.51 -13.45
CA GLY A 106 0.59 15.50 -13.23
C GLY A 106 0.56 14.94 -11.80
N MET A 107 1.36 15.47 -10.87
CA MET A 107 1.41 15.03 -9.48
C MET A 107 0.12 15.37 -8.72
N LYS A 108 -0.25 14.56 -7.73
CA LYS A 108 -1.51 14.65 -6.99
C LYS A 108 -1.34 15.04 -5.53
N TYR A 109 -0.14 14.93 -5.00
CA TYR A 109 0.21 15.31 -3.64
C TYR A 109 1.66 15.80 -3.58
N ILE A 110 1.96 16.59 -2.55
CA ILE A 110 3.29 17.12 -2.26
C ILE A 110 3.65 16.72 -0.84
N VAL A 111 4.84 16.12 -0.65
CA VAL A 111 5.44 15.82 0.66
C VAL A 111 6.62 16.75 0.86
N LEU A 112 6.51 17.69 1.81
CA LEU A 112 7.58 18.63 2.17
C LEU A 112 8.35 18.14 3.40
N THR A 113 9.67 18.21 3.41
CA THR A 113 10.45 18.08 4.65
C THR A 113 10.13 19.23 5.59
N SER A 114 9.23 19.03 6.55
CA SER A 114 8.94 20.02 7.60
C SER A 114 10.15 20.21 8.51
N LYS A 115 10.80 19.12 8.90
CA LYS A 115 12.07 19.04 9.63
C LYS A 115 12.87 17.84 9.14
N HIS A 116 14.11 18.04 8.70
CA HIS A 116 15.06 16.97 8.39
C HIS A 116 15.92 16.64 9.62
N HIS A 117 16.91 15.75 9.50
CA HIS A 117 17.78 15.30 10.59
C HIS A 117 18.60 16.43 11.26
N ASP A 118 18.81 17.55 10.57
CA ASP A 118 19.48 18.74 11.12
C ASP A 118 18.66 19.48 12.20
N GLY A 119 17.39 19.10 12.37
CA GLY A 119 16.49 19.61 13.40
C GLY A 119 15.84 20.96 13.07
N PHE A 120 16.20 21.60 11.94
CA PHE A 120 15.68 22.92 11.56
C PHE A 120 14.25 22.82 11.04
N CYS A 121 13.34 23.60 11.65
CA CYS A 121 11.90 23.58 11.35
C CYS A 121 11.54 24.60 10.29
N LEU A 122 10.77 24.19 9.25
CA LEU A 122 10.31 25.09 8.18
C LEU A 122 8.95 25.76 8.46
N TRP A 123 8.46 25.70 9.69
CA TRP A 123 7.21 26.33 10.14
C TRP A 123 7.45 27.15 11.41
N ASP A 124 6.47 28.00 11.75
CA ASP A 124 6.41 28.79 13.00
C ASP A 124 6.05 27.85 14.16
N SER A 125 7.04 27.37 14.91
CA SER A 125 6.87 26.34 15.94
C SER A 125 6.78 26.97 17.34
N GLU A 126 5.72 26.67 18.08
CA GLU A 126 5.61 27.04 19.49
C GLU A 126 6.52 26.18 20.41
N ILE A 127 7.17 25.14 19.87
CA ILE A 127 7.95 24.16 20.64
C ILE A 127 9.44 24.53 20.67
N THR A 128 9.92 25.27 19.67
CA THR A 128 11.35 25.60 19.54
C THR A 128 11.55 26.92 18.78
N ASP A 129 12.57 27.68 19.19
CA ASP A 129 13.05 28.84 18.44
C ASP A 129 14.04 28.45 17.29
N TYR A 130 14.31 27.14 17.12
CA TYR A 130 15.16 26.65 16.03
C TYR A 130 14.35 26.37 14.77
N ASP A 131 13.73 27.43 14.28
CA ASP A 131 12.81 27.39 13.14
C ASP A 131 13.02 28.55 12.17
N ILE A 132 12.20 28.57 11.12
CA ILE A 132 12.29 29.54 10.02
C ILE A 132 11.95 30.97 10.44
N MET A 133 11.18 31.16 11.50
CA MET A 133 10.74 32.48 11.97
C MET A 133 11.80 33.16 12.86
N GLU A 134 12.36 32.44 13.81
CA GLU A 134 13.29 32.96 14.81
C GLU A 134 14.76 32.81 14.41
N ALA A 135 15.14 31.64 13.87
CA ALA A 135 16.56 31.34 13.61
C ALA A 135 17.04 31.77 12.21
N SER A 136 16.13 32.09 11.28
CA SER A 136 16.48 32.50 9.92
C SER A 136 16.09 33.97 9.61
N PRO A 137 16.76 34.63 8.66
CA PRO A 137 16.36 35.96 8.22
C PRO A 137 15.09 35.98 7.35
N PHE A 138 14.56 34.82 6.93
CA PHE A 138 13.44 34.74 6.01
C PHE A 138 12.10 35.09 6.68
N GLN A 139 11.88 34.65 7.90
CA GLN A 139 10.72 35.01 8.75
C GLN A 139 9.37 34.85 8.05
N ARG A 140 9.18 33.76 7.32
CA ARG A 140 7.91 33.35 6.71
C ARG A 140 7.71 31.85 6.94
N ASP A 141 6.50 31.47 7.33
CA ASP A 141 6.13 30.05 7.53
C ASP A 141 5.93 29.36 6.18
N ILE A 142 6.92 28.56 5.79
CA ILE A 142 6.94 27.84 4.50
C ILE A 142 5.85 26.76 4.47
N VAL A 143 5.63 26.07 5.60
CA VAL A 143 4.63 25.00 5.70
C VAL A 143 3.24 25.59 5.53
N SER A 144 2.95 26.73 6.17
CA SER A 144 1.68 27.43 6.03
C SER A 144 1.43 27.86 4.59
N GLU A 145 2.37 28.55 3.99
CA GLU A 145 2.22 29.04 2.62
C GLU A 145 2.01 27.91 1.61
N LEU A 146 2.74 26.79 1.77
CA LEU A 146 2.61 25.64 0.87
C LEU A 146 1.31 24.86 1.10
N ALA A 147 0.88 24.70 2.36
CA ALA A 147 -0.40 24.04 2.69
C ALA A 147 -1.58 24.79 2.08
N GLU A 148 -1.61 26.14 2.24
CA GLU A 148 -2.62 27.00 1.63
C GLU A 148 -2.59 26.96 0.09
N ALA A 149 -1.40 26.96 -0.50
CA ALA A 149 -1.25 26.87 -1.96
C ALA A 149 -1.73 25.51 -2.48
N CYS A 150 -1.48 24.42 -1.74
CA CYS A 150 -1.97 23.09 -2.06
C CYS A 150 -3.50 23.02 -2.01
N GLU A 151 -4.12 23.60 -0.99
CA GLU A 151 -5.57 23.71 -0.88
C GLU A 151 -6.17 24.47 -2.07
N ARG A 152 -5.65 25.68 -2.37
CA ARG A 152 -6.07 26.47 -3.55
C ARG A 152 -5.85 25.70 -4.85
N GLY A 153 -4.76 24.95 -4.93
CA GLY A 153 -4.39 24.16 -6.10
C GLY A 153 -5.16 22.86 -6.27
N GLY A 154 -5.85 22.38 -5.23
CA GLY A 154 -6.50 21.05 -5.23
C GLY A 154 -5.50 19.90 -5.27
N ILE A 155 -4.33 20.06 -4.65
CA ILE A 155 -3.31 19.04 -4.41
C ILE A 155 -3.32 18.68 -2.92
N LYS A 156 -3.17 17.42 -2.55
CA LYS A 156 -3.04 17.02 -1.15
C LYS A 156 -1.69 17.45 -0.60
N PHE A 157 -1.72 18.19 0.52
CA PHE A 157 -0.51 18.53 1.26
C PHE A 157 -0.16 17.40 2.22
N CYS A 158 1.13 17.07 2.27
CA CYS A 158 1.73 16.05 3.12
C CYS A 158 3.06 16.58 3.64
N PHE A 159 3.53 16.04 4.75
CA PHE A 159 4.87 16.41 5.22
C PHE A 159 5.70 15.17 5.60
N TYR A 160 7.01 15.30 5.40
CA TYR A 160 8.03 14.45 5.98
C TYR A 160 8.47 15.06 7.31
N HIS A 161 8.70 14.21 8.31
CA HIS A 161 9.20 14.63 9.61
C HIS A 161 10.22 13.64 10.15
N SER A 162 11.43 14.12 10.44
CA SER A 162 12.49 13.28 10.97
C SER A 162 12.30 12.97 12.45
N ILE A 163 12.40 11.68 12.81
CA ILE A 163 12.53 11.21 14.20
C ILE A 163 13.93 11.54 14.74
N VAL A 164 14.94 11.47 13.87
CA VAL A 164 16.31 11.90 14.18
C VAL A 164 16.37 13.41 14.30
N ASP A 165 17.17 13.91 15.25
CA ASP A 165 17.44 15.33 15.46
C ASP A 165 18.87 15.53 15.95
N TRP A 166 19.72 16.04 15.06
CA TRP A 166 21.13 16.28 15.38
C TRP A 166 21.35 17.53 16.20
N HIS A 167 20.38 18.44 16.24
CA HIS A 167 20.45 19.69 16.99
C HIS A 167 19.98 19.51 18.43
N HIS A 168 18.85 18.85 18.67
CA HIS A 168 18.23 18.77 19.97
C HIS A 168 19.08 17.94 20.97
N PRO A 169 19.42 18.47 22.17
CA PRO A 169 20.35 17.83 23.10
C PRO A 169 19.87 16.50 23.67
N GLN A 170 18.56 16.30 23.81
CA GLN A 170 17.96 15.10 24.35
C GLN A 170 17.60 14.04 23.30
N ALA A 171 17.84 14.32 22.02
CA ALA A 171 17.62 13.35 20.95
C ALA A 171 18.63 12.18 21.06
N GLN A 172 19.42 11.88 20.04
CA GLN A 172 20.43 10.81 20.10
C GLN A 172 21.61 11.19 21.00
N ALA A 173 22.34 10.17 21.48
CA ALA A 173 23.58 10.38 22.22
C ALA A 173 24.64 11.12 21.38
N PRO A 174 25.49 11.97 21.98
CA PRO A 174 26.63 12.57 21.28
C PRO A 174 27.58 11.49 20.76
N LEU A 175 28.11 11.63 19.55
CA LEU A 175 29.04 10.67 18.94
C LEU A 175 30.30 10.46 19.81
N TYR A 176 30.79 11.53 20.44
CA TYR A 176 31.89 11.49 21.41
C TYR A 176 31.57 12.33 22.65
N PRO A 177 31.96 11.89 23.87
CA PRO A 177 31.61 12.56 25.12
C PRO A 177 31.99 14.03 25.26
N ASN A 178 32.95 14.52 24.48
CA ASN A 178 33.43 15.92 24.50
C ASN A 178 33.35 16.57 23.11
N TYR A 179 32.58 15.99 22.19
CA TYR A 179 32.49 16.48 20.84
C TYR A 179 31.32 17.47 20.71
N ASN A 180 31.63 18.70 20.39
CA ASN A 180 30.67 19.81 20.29
C ASN A 180 30.05 19.90 18.88
N ALA A 181 29.97 18.79 18.17
CA ALA A 181 29.37 18.69 16.86
C ALA A 181 27.90 18.29 16.98
N GLY A 182 27.10 18.68 16.02
CA GLY A 182 25.75 18.15 15.85
C GLY A 182 25.71 16.66 15.54
N GLN A 183 26.88 16.00 15.50
CA GLN A 183 26.98 14.57 15.28
C GLN A 183 26.52 13.78 16.49
N LYS A 184 25.64 12.82 16.25
CA LYS A 184 25.03 11.96 17.23
C LYS A 184 25.42 10.50 16.97
N ASP A 185 25.62 9.72 18.05
CA ASP A 185 25.80 8.27 17.95
C ASP A 185 24.44 7.59 17.86
N GLN A 186 24.07 7.20 16.64
CA GLN A 186 22.77 6.57 16.35
C GLN A 186 22.69 5.10 16.80
N SER A 187 23.83 4.51 17.21
CA SER A 187 23.92 3.12 17.69
C SER A 187 23.82 2.97 19.20
N VAL A 188 23.84 4.08 19.95
CA VAL A 188 23.83 4.11 21.41
C VAL A 188 22.59 4.81 21.93
N VAL A 189 21.92 4.20 22.92
CA VAL A 189 20.72 4.76 23.55
C VAL A 189 21.08 5.96 24.42
N ASN A 190 20.40 7.08 24.19
CA ASN A 190 20.40 8.25 25.07
C ASN A 190 19.26 8.11 26.10
N PRO A 191 19.54 8.03 27.42
CA PRO A 191 18.49 7.90 28.43
C PRO A 191 17.52 9.10 28.49
N GLU A 192 17.87 10.24 27.87
CA GLU A 192 17.01 11.42 27.79
C GLU A 192 16.08 11.40 26.57
N PHE A 193 16.25 10.46 25.62
CA PHE A 193 15.45 10.37 24.41
C PHE A 193 13.92 10.29 24.66
N PRO A 194 13.43 9.58 25.67
CA PRO A 194 11.99 9.59 25.99
C PRO A 194 11.43 10.99 26.29
N LYS A 195 12.26 11.91 26.83
CA LYS A 195 11.84 13.31 27.04
C LYS A 195 11.77 14.10 25.75
N TYR A 196 12.72 13.88 24.83
CA TYR A 196 12.66 14.44 23.48
C TYR A 196 11.41 13.94 22.76
N TYR A 197 11.15 12.63 22.81
CA TYR A 197 9.99 12.03 22.16
C TYR A 197 8.66 12.63 22.67
N GLU A 198 8.47 12.70 24.00
CA GLU A 198 7.22 13.17 24.60
C GLU A 198 7.04 14.69 24.59
N ASN A 199 8.11 15.46 24.76
CA ASN A 199 8.02 16.91 24.99
C ASN A 199 8.46 17.75 23.78
N TYR A 200 8.97 17.13 22.73
CA TYR A 200 9.45 17.82 21.54
C TYR A 200 8.89 17.20 20.25
N LEU A 201 9.20 15.94 19.96
CA LEU A 201 8.83 15.29 18.71
C LEU A 201 7.30 15.17 18.54
N LYS A 202 6.61 14.59 19.55
CA LYS A 202 5.13 14.46 19.50
C LYS A 202 4.41 15.81 19.44
N PRO A 203 4.78 16.82 20.27
CA PRO A 203 4.19 18.15 20.17
C PRO A 203 4.40 18.82 18.80
N GLN A 204 5.57 18.70 18.18
CA GLN A 204 5.83 19.23 16.84
C GLN A 204 4.90 18.59 15.78
N VAL A 205 4.76 17.27 15.81
CA VAL A 205 3.83 16.57 14.89
C VAL A 205 2.39 16.97 15.17
N LYS A 206 2.02 17.21 16.42
CA LYS A 206 0.69 17.74 16.76
C LYS A 206 0.46 19.13 16.17
N GLU A 207 1.42 20.06 16.27
CA GLU A 207 1.34 21.38 15.62
C GLU A 207 1.04 21.23 14.12
N LEU A 208 1.84 20.41 13.43
CA LEU A 208 1.70 20.15 12.01
C LEU A 208 0.33 19.55 11.62
N LEU A 209 -0.23 18.70 12.47
CA LEU A 209 -1.54 18.10 12.26
C LEU A 209 -2.72 19.01 12.64
N THR A 210 -2.51 20.05 13.46
CA THR A 210 -3.61 20.88 13.94
C THR A 210 -3.67 22.26 13.29
N ASN A 211 -2.53 22.79 12.80
CA ASN A 211 -2.44 24.17 12.35
C ASN A 211 -2.49 24.34 10.83
N TYR A 212 -2.27 23.27 10.04
CA TYR A 212 -2.06 23.34 8.59
C TYR A 212 -3.13 22.60 7.77
N GLY A 213 -4.32 22.41 8.35
CA GLY A 213 -5.47 21.81 7.68
C GLY A 213 -5.44 20.27 7.61
N ASP A 214 -6.01 19.73 6.54
CA ASP A 214 -6.16 18.28 6.34
C ASP A 214 -4.90 17.67 5.71
N ILE A 215 -4.10 17.00 6.53
CA ILE A 215 -2.83 16.40 6.12
C ILE A 215 -3.06 15.04 5.47
N GLY A 216 -2.63 14.88 4.22
CA GLY A 216 -2.80 13.63 3.49
C GLY A 216 -1.91 12.49 4.00
N VAL A 217 -0.61 12.77 4.16
CA VAL A 217 0.40 11.79 4.61
C VAL A 217 1.34 12.44 5.61
N VAL A 218 1.66 11.71 6.69
CA VAL A 218 2.85 11.93 7.50
C VAL A 218 3.91 10.90 7.09
N TRP A 219 4.99 11.39 6.53
CA TRP A 219 6.12 10.60 6.07
C TRP A 219 7.26 10.68 7.08
N PHE A 220 7.43 9.66 7.93
CA PHE A 220 8.53 9.60 8.91
C PHE A 220 9.82 9.09 8.30
N ASP A 221 10.93 9.40 8.99
CA ASP A 221 12.25 8.85 8.73
C ASP A 221 13.10 8.88 10.02
N GLY A 222 14.11 8.01 10.09
CA GLY A 222 14.96 7.94 11.29
C GLY A 222 14.63 6.80 12.24
N ASP A 223 13.83 5.83 11.82
CA ASP A 223 13.42 4.66 12.59
C ASP A 223 14.59 3.74 13.00
N TRP A 224 15.75 3.84 12.33
CA TRP A 224 16.93 2.98 12.56
C TRP A 224 17.71 3.27 13.84
N ILE A 225 17.50 4.42 14.49
CA ILE A 225 18.27 4.80 15.68
C ILE A 225 17.99 3.88 16.88
N ALA A 226 19.02 3.66 17.73
CA ALA A 226 18.90 2.77 18.88
C ALA A 226 17.87 3.22 19.92
N ASP A 227 17.68 4.54 20.03
CA ASP A 227 16.78 5.19 21.00
C ASP A 227 15.30 4.93 20.72
N TYR A 228 14.92 4.78 19.44
CA TYR A 228 13.54 4.60 19.03
C TYR A 228 13.14 3.12 19.05
N THR A 229 11.97 2.80 19.58
CA THR A 229 11.50 1.40 19.73
C THR A 229 10.22 1.14 18.96
N THR A 230 9.90 -0.13 18.69
CA THR A 230 8.64 -0.55 18.08
C THR A 230 7.42 -0.12 18.92
N GLU A 231 7.53 -0.14 20.25
CA GLU A 231 6.46 0.32 21.14
C GLU A 231 6.20 1.82 20.96
N MET A 232 7.26 2.64 20.87
CA MET A 232 7.13 4.07 20.53
C MET A 232 6.50 4.28 19.16
N GLY A 233 6.91 3.50 18.16
CA GLY A 233 6.36 3.59 16.81
C GLY A 233 4.86 3.31 16.76
N LYS A 234 4.40 2.27 17.42
CA LYS A 234 2.98 1.93 17.52
C LYS A 234 2.18 2.99 18.25
N GLU A 235 2.70 3.45 19.38
CA GLU A 235 2.06 4.52 20.17
C GLU A 235 2.00 5.82 19.37
N PHE A 236 3.04 6.15 18.59
CA PHE A 236 3.07 7.35 17.77
C PHE A 236 2.07 7.28 16.60
N TYR A 237 1.93 6.11 15.97
CA TYR A 237 0.90 5.86 14.97
C TYR A 237 -0.51 6.08 15.54
N ASP A 238 -0.79 5.53 16.71
CA ASP A 238 -2.08 5.70 17.39
C ASP A 238 -2.33 7.17 17.77
N TYR A 239 -1.31 7.87 18.27
CA TYR A 239 -1.36 9.29 18.60
C TYR A 239 -1.73 10.17 17.39
N ILE A 240 -1.16 9.91 16.22
CA ILE A 240 -1.51 10.63 14.98
C ILE A 240 -2.97 10.39 14.61
N ARG A 241 -3.42 9.15 14.75
CA ARG A 241 -4.80 8.73 14.51
C ARG A 241 -5.82 9.40 15.42
N GLU A 242 -5.45 9.67 16.66
CA GLU A 242 -6.29 10.41 17.61
C GLU A 242 -6.46 11.87 17.18
N ILE A 243 -5.45 12.49 16.56
CA ILE A 243 -5.48 13.89 16.12
C ILE A 243 -6.17 14.03 14.76
N GLN A 244 -5.72 13.27 13.75
CA GLN A 244 -6.31 13.24 12.40
C GLN A 244 -6.55 11.79 11.96
N PRO A 245 -7.76 11.25 12.15
CA PRO A 245 -8.05 9.82 11.93
C PRO A 245 -7.81 9.31 10.50
N ASN A 246 -7.85 10.20 9.52
CA ASN A 246 -7.77 9.85 8.10
C ASN A 246 -6.39 10.12 7.47
N THR A 247 -5.44 10.66 8.22
CA THR A 247 -4.05 10.85 7.77
C THR A 247 -3.38 9.50 7.55
N ILE A 248 -2.68 9.36 6.45
CA ILE A 248 -1.91 8.15 6.09
C ILE A 248 -0.49 8.29 6.66
N VAL A 249 0.07 7.19 7.15
CA VAL A 249 1.41 7.17 7.76
C VAL A 249 2.25 6.08 7.11
N ASN A 250 3.50 6.37 6.74
CA ASN A 250 4.41 5.38 6.17
C ASN A 250 4.95 4.39 7.22
N ASN A 251 5.55 3.28 6.77
CA ASN A 251 6.08 2.23 7.64
C ASN A 251 7.34 2.65 8.42
N ARG A 252 7.91 3.83 8.15
CA ARG A 252 9.05 4.37 8.91
C ARG A 252 8.64 4.98 10.24
N VAL A 253 7.36 4.97 10.59
CA VAL A 253 6.87 5.28 11.93
C VAL A 253 7.22 4.16 12.92
N ASP A 254 7.46 2.94 12.45
CA ASP A 254 7.86 1.79 13.28
C ASP A 254 9.32 1.39 13.01
N LYS A 255 9.87 0.59 13.89
CA LYS A 255 11.26 0.13 13.82
C LYS A 255 11.40 -1.18 13.05
N GLY A 256 12.55 -1.37 12.40
CA GLY A 256 12.93 -2.65 11.80
C GLY A 256 12.50 -2.81 10.35
N ARG A 257 12.08 -1.73 9.69
CA ARG A 257 11.81 -1.75 8.26
C ARG A 257 13.10 -1.86 7.45
N MET A 258 13.04 -2.57 6.33
CA MET A 258 14.03 -2.54 5.25
C MET A 258 13.25 -2.53 3.94
N GLY A 259 13.09 -1.35 3.31
CA GLY A 259 12.23 -1.19 2.14
C GLY A 259 10.78 -1.56 2.43
N MET A 260 10.39 -2.76 2.05
CA MET A 260 9.05 -3.31 2.28
C MET A 260 8.90 -4.11 3.59
N GLU A 261 9.98 -4.42 4.28
CA GLU A 261 9.91 -5.06 5.59
C GLU A 261 9.22 -4.13 6.60
N GLY A 262 8.63 -4.68 7.64
CA GLY A 262 7.82 -3.91 8.57
C GLY A 262 6.41 -3.60 8.07
N MET A 263 6.01 -4.15 6.92
CA MET A 263 4.64 -4.14 6.44
C MET A 263 4.07 -5.53 6.49
N ASP A 264 3.18 -5.80 7.43
CA ASP A 264 2.42 -7.03 7.44
C ASP A 264 0.92 -6.78 7.71
N LYS A 265 0.08 -7.59 7.08
CA LYS A 265 -1.37 -7.57 7.30
C LYS A 265 -1.79 -8.11 8.68
N ALA A 266 -0.86 -8.65 9.45
CA ALA A 266 -1.10 -9.16 10.80
C ALA A 266 -1.04 -8.04 11.87
N GLY A 267 -0.60 -6.83 11.49
CA GLY A 267 -0.51 -5.68 12.39
C GLY A 267 0.61 -5.81 13.41
N GLU A 268 1.68 -6.53 13.06
CA GLU A 268 2.88 -6.63 13.93
C GLU A 268 3.67 -5.33 13.92
N PHE A 269 3.61 -4.59 12.79
CA PHE A 269 4.24 -3.28 12.60
C PHE A 269 3.20 -2.20 12.37
N ALA A 270 3.54 -0.95 12.72
CA ALA A 270 2.72 0.22 12.44
C ALA A 270 3.04 0.80 11.05
N GLY A 271 2.06 1.50 10.47
CA GLY A 271 2.16 2.14 9.16
C GLY A 271 1.11 1.62 8.17
N ASP A 272 0.80 2.45 7.17
CA ASP A 272 -0.22 2.17 6.16
C ASP A 272 0.39 1.72 4.83
N PHE A 273 1.65 2.05 4.54
CA PHE A 273 2.34 1.67 3.30
C PHE A 273 3.86 1.53 3.47
N GLY A 274 4.47 0.66 2.66
CA GLY A 274 5.91 0.45 2.62
C GLY A 274 6.65 1.47 1.75
N THR A 275 7.94 1.68 2.02
CA THR A 275 8.74 2.73 1.38
C THR A 275 10.07 2.21 0.80
N PRO A 276 10.05 1.42 -0.30
CA PRO A 276 11.28 1.12 -1.02
C PRO A 276 11.93 2.43 -1.50
N GLU A 277 13.23 2.55 -1.25
CA GLU A 277 13.99 3.77 -1.54
C GLU A 277 14.99 3.54 -2.67
N GLN A 278 14.95 4.38 -3.71
CA GLN A 278 15.78 4.28 -4.92
C GLN A 278 15.67 2.91 -5.62
N GLU A 279 14.62 2.16 -5.36
CA GLU A 279 14.38 0.84 -5.95
C GLU A 279 12.91 0.65 -6.35
N ILE A 280 12.68 -0.26 -7.28
CA ILE A 280 11.34 -0.71 -7.69
C ILE A 280 11.30 -2.20 -7.43
N PRO A 281 10.35 -2.73 -6.63
CA PRO A 281 10.20 -4.16 -6.42
C PRO A 281 10.15 -4.94 -7.73
N ALA A 282 10.76 -6.13 -7.77
CA ALA A 282 10.86 -6.92 -9.00
C ALA A 282 9.47 -7.32 -9.55
N THR A 283 8.54 -7.63 -8.63
CA THR A 283 7.15 -8.01 -8.94
C THR A 283 6.17 -7.14 -8.16
N GLY A 284 4.89 -7.16 -8.53
CA GLY A 284 3.83 -6.61 -7.69
C GLY A 284 3.74 -7.34 -6.36
N ILE A 285 3.29 -6.63 -5.33
CA ILE A 285 3.15 -7.11 -3.96
C ILE A 285 1.74 -6.79 -3.44
N ASP A 286 1.26 -7.60 -2.50
CA ASP A 286 -0.13 -7.51 -2.00
C ASP A 286 -0.37 -6.38 -0.97
N SER A 287 0.67 -5.64 -0.57
CA SER A 287 0.59 -4.49 0.34
C SER A 287 0.71 -3.17 -0.41
N ASP A 288 0.22 -2.08 0.18
CA ASP A 288 0.42 -0.74 -0.35
C ASP A 288 1.89 -0.30 -0.20
N TRP A 289 2.44 0.37 -1.21
CA TRP A 289 3.82 0.83 -1.20
C TRP A 289 4.05 2.04 -2.10
N GLU A 290 5.08 2.81 -1.77
CA GLU A 290 5.50 4.01 -2.47
C GLU A 290 7.00 4.02 -2.68
N SER A 291 7.46 3.97 -3.92
CA SER A 291 8.87 4.10 -4.24
C SER A 291 9.26 5.58 -4.25
N CYS A 292 10.13 5.96 -3.33
CA CYS A 292 10.70 7.31 -3.30
C CYS A 292 12.06 7.34 -4.01
N MET A 293 12.22 8.27 -4.96
CA MET A 293 13.43 8.39 -5.78
C MET A 293 13.82 9.83 -6.03
N THR A 294 15.12 10.05 -6.17
CA THR A 294 15.71 11.33 -6.60
C THR A 294 15.77 11.42 -8.13
N MET A 295 15.78 12.66 -8.66
CA MET A 295 16.07 12.90 -10.08
C MET A 295 17.57 12.78 -10.39
N ASN A 296 18.43 12.99 -9.38
CA ASN A 296 19.89 12.88 -9.45
C ASN A 296 20.44 11.99 -8.33
N GLY A 297 21.63 12.20 -7.82
CA GLY A 297 22.27 11.42 -6.75
C GLY A 297 22.09 12.01 -5.34
N SER A 298 21.24 13.03 -5.15
CA SER A 298 21.04 13.72 -3.86
C SER A 298 19.57 14.01 -3.60
N TRP A 299 19.14 13.94 -2.34
CA TRP A 299 17.79 14.37 -1.94
C TRP A 299 17.75 15.91 -1.88
N GLY A 300 18.64 16.52 -1.10
CA GLY A 300 18.79 17.98 -1.03
C GLY A 300 19.55 18.56 -2.23
N TYR A 301 19.48 19.89 -2.37
CA TYR A 301 20.17 20.63 -3.41
C TYR A 301 21.69 20.39 -3.39
N LYS A 302 22.24 19.95 -4.52
CA LYS A 302 23.67 19.67 -4.68
C LYS A 302 24.15 20.06 -6.08
N PRO A 303 24.61 21.31 -6.28
CA PRO A 303 24.99 21.80 -7.60
C PRO A 303 26.20 21.09 -8.22
N SER A 304 27.00 20.38 -7.43
CA SER A 304 28.10 19.54 -7.93
C SER A 304 27.64 18.19 -8.48
N ASP A 305 26.36 17.82 -8.32
CA ASP A 305 25.81 16.56 -8.84
C ASP A 305 25.23 16.77 -10.24
N SER A 306 25.87 16.19 -11.22
CA SER A 306 25.43 16.22 -12.63
C SER A 306 24.80 14.91 -13.11
N ASN A 307 24.58 13.94 -12.22
CA ASN A 307 24.07 12.61 -12.57
C ASN A 307 22.55 12.58 -12.63
N TRP A 308 21.98 13.33 -13.56
CA TRP A 308 20.53 13.44 -13.74
C TRP A 308 19.95 12.26 -14.52
N LYS A 309 18.92 11.61 -13.99
CA LYS A 309 18.09 10.65 -14.74
C LYS A 309 17.43 11.36 -15.92
N SER A 310 17.29 10.70 -17.06
CA SER A 310 16.55 11.24 -18.22
C SER A 310 15.05 11.31 -17.96
N SER A 311 14.33 12.18 -18.69
CA SER A 311 12.86 12.20 -18.66
C SER A 311 12.26 10.85 -19.03
N GLU A 312 12.87 10.14 -19.98
CA GLU A 312 12.51 8.76 -20.37
C GLU A 312 12.60 7.80 -19.17
N THR A 313 13.74 7.78 -18.47
CA THR A 313 13.93 6.94 -17.27
C THR A 313 12.86 7.24 -16.21
N LEU A 314 12.55 8.51 -15.96
CA LEU A 314 11.57 8.90 -14.94
C LEU A 314 10.13 8.49 -15.33
N ILE A 315 9.76 8.61 -16.61
CA ILE A 315 8.46 8.18 -17.12
C ILE A 315 8.36 6.65 -17.09
N HIS A 316 9.42 5.92 -17.48
CA HIS A 316 9.47 4.46 -17.38
C HIS A 316 9.36 3.99 -15.94
N ASN A 317 10.01 4.67 -14.98
CA ASN A 317 9.90 4.36 -13.55
C ASN A 317 8.44 4.55 -13.06
N LEU A 318 7.79 5.66 -13.42
CA LEU A 318 6.38 5.90 -13.08
C LEU A 318 5.49 4.76 -13.58
N ILE A 319 5.66 4.39 -14.85
CA ILE A 319 4.88 3.30 -15.45
C ILE A 319 5.17 1.96 -14.78
N ASP A 320 6.46 1.65 -14.54
CA ASP A 320 6.87 0.38 -13.94
C ASP A 320 6.33 0.24 -12.51
N ILE A 321 6.41 1.30 -11.69
CA ILE A 321 5.86 1.35 -10.33
C ILE A 321 4.35 1.12 -10.35
N VAL A 322 3.60 1.87 -11.15
CA VAL A 322 2.13 1.76 -11.24
C VAL A 322 1.72 0.39 -11.79
N SER A 323 2.49 -0.16 -12.75
CA SER A 323 2.23 -1.52 -13.28
C SER A 323 2.35 -2.62 -12.25
N LYS A 324 2.98 -2.33 -11.11
CA LYS A 324 3.18 -3.22 -9.96
C LYS A 324 2.32 -2.84 -8.75
N GLY A 325 1.46 -1.83 -8.90
CA GLY A 325 0.51 -1.40 -7.88
C GLY A 325 1.06 -0.43 -6.83
N GLY A 326 2.21 0.20 -7.09
CA GLY A 326 2.81 1.19 -6.19
C GLY A 326 2.55 2.63 -6.60
N ASN A 327 2.90 3.55 -5.71
CA ASN A 327 2.97 4.98 -5.95
C ASN A 327 4.41 5.41 -6.21
N PHE A 328 4.58 6.43 -7.05
CA PHE A 328 5.87 7.05 -7.31
C PHE A 328 5.97 8.41 -6.62
N LEU A 329 6.90 8.55 -5.67
CA LEU A 329 7.22 9.80 -4.99
C LEU A 329 8.56 10.32 -5.51
N LEU A 330 8.52 11.32 -6.41
CA LEU A 330 9.69 11.84 -7.10
C LEU A 330 10.23 13.09 -6.41
N ASN A 331 11.50 13.05 -6.01
CA ASN A 331 12.14 14.09 -5.22
C ASN A 331 12.72 15.26 -6.03
N ILE A 332 12.60 16.45 -5.46
CA ILE A 332 13.24 17.68 -5.90
C ILE A 332 13.92 18.30 -4.69
N GLY A 333 15.18 18.75 -4.88
CA GLY A 333 15.91 19.56 -3.91
C GLY A 333 16.00 21.02 -4.37
N PRO A 334 15.15 21.93 -3.88
CA PRO A 334 15.20 23.35 -4.23
C PRO A 334 16.52 24.02 -3.79
N ASP A 335 16.94 25.02 -4.53
CA ASP A 335 18.13 25.81 -4.21
C ASP A 335 17.94 26.70 -2.95
N PRO A 336 18.98 27.32 -2.40
CA PRO A 336 18.87 28.15 -1.20
C PRO A 336 18.04 29.44 -1.40
N GLN A 337 17.64 29.78 -2.60
CA GLN A 337 16.74 30.90 -2.89
C GLN A 337 15.26 30.46 -3.00
N GLY A 338 14.97 29.15 -2.98
CA GLY A 338 13.63 28.60 -3.11
C GLY A 338 13.22 28.28 -4.55
N LEU A 339 14.17 28.15 -5.48
CA LEU A 339 13.90 27.78 -6.87
C LEU A 339 14.19 26.30 -7.10
N PHE A 340 13.37 25.65 -7.91
CA PHE A 340 13.70 24.32 -8.41
C PHE A 340 14.86 24.39 -9.41
N PRO A 341 15.83 23.45 -9.35
CA PRO A 341 16.90 23.39 -10.34
C PRO A 341 16.34 23.32 -11.77
N PRO A 342 16.97 24.02 -12.74
CA PRO A 342 16.51 24.00 -14.13
C PRO A 342 16.33 22.60 -14.72
N GLU A 343 17.21 21.68 -14.34
CA GLU A 343 17.16 20.28 -14.76
C GLU A 343 15.92 19.56 -14.21
N SER A 344 15.48 19.89 -12.98
CA SER A 344 14.23 19.37 -12.42
C SER A 344 13.02 19.94 -13.14
N VAL A 345 13.02 21.26 -13.43
CA VAL A 345 11.93 21.93 -14.15
C VAL A 345 11.74 21.34 -15.54
N GLU A 346 12.82 21.06 -16.27
CA GLU A 346 12.78 20.43 -17.60
C GLU A 346 12.10 19.04 -17.52
N ARG A 347 12.53 18.20 -16.58
CA ARG A 347 11.98 16.84 -16.39
C ARG A 347 10.54 16.85 -15.99
N LEU A 348 10.16 17.75 -15.07
CA LEU A 348 8.74 17.94 -14.70
C LEU A 348 7.89 18.34 -15.89
N ALA A 349 8.38 19.25 -16.75
CA ALA A 349 7.66 19.66 -17.95
C ALA A 349 7.48 18.51 -18.96
N ASP A 350 8.49 17.65 -19.13
CA ASP A 350 8.41 16.49 -20.02
C ASP A 350 7.48 15.43 -19.46
N MET A 351 7.56 15.12 -18.16
CA MET A 351 6.60 14.23 -17.50
C MET A 351 5.18 14.77 -17.62
N GLY A 352 5.00 16.08 -17.48
CA GLY A 352 3.72 16.75 -17.66
C GLY A 352 3.14 16.63 -19.08
N LYS A 353 3.97 16.77 -20.10
CA LYS A 353 3.54 16.54 -21.51
C LYS A 353 3.03 15.11 -21.67
N TRP A 354 3.77 14.14 -21.15
CA TRP A 354 3.41 12.73 -21.25
C TRP A 354 2.15 12.39 -20.44
N THR A 355 2.07 12.81 -19.16
CA THR A 355 0.94 12.51 -18.28
C THR A 355 -0.36 13.19 -18.73
N LYS A 356 -0.28 14.37 -19.34
CA LYS A 356 -1.45 15.07 -19.91
C LYS A 356 -2.16 14.25 -20.98
N VAL A 357 -1.40 13.49 -21.76
CA VAL A 357 -1.94 12.61 -22.81
C VAL A 357 -2.30 11.24 -22.22
N ASN A 358 -1.42 10.68 -21.40
CA ASN A 358 -1.45 9.28 -21.00
C ASN A 358 -1.93 9.05 -19.55
N GLY A 359 -2.26 10.08 -18.79
CA GLY A 359 -2.61 9.99 -17.37
C GLY A 359 -3.78 9.05 -17.05
N ALA A 360 -4.68 8.82 -18.00
CA ALA A 360 -5.76 7.84 -17.84
C ALA A 360 -5.24 6.41 -17.59
N SER A 361 -4.02 6.09 -18.02
CA SER A 361 -3.37 4.79 -17.83
C SER A 361 -2.60 4.70 -16.48
N ILE A 362 -2.47 5.81 -15.76
CA ILE A 362 -1.73 5.94 -14.51
C ILE A 362 -2.69 6.12 -13.32
N TYR A 363 -3.44 7.25 -13.30
CA TYR A 363 -4.27 7.61 -12.15
C TYR A 363 -5.46 6.67 -11.98
N GLY A 364 -5.62 6.09 -10.78
CA GLY A 364 -6.63 5.09 -10.49
C GLY A 364 -6.48 3.78 -11.25
N ALA A 365 -5.32 3.54 -11.87
CA ALA A 365 -4.99 2.25 -12.45
C ALA A 365 -4.54 1.27 -11.35
N LYS A 366 -4.70 -0.01 -11.65
CA LYS A 366 -4.26 -1.13 -10.80
C LYS A 366 -3.07 -1.83 -11.46
N ALA A 367 -2.39 -2.64 -10.68
CA ALA A 367 -1.29 -3.48 -11.13
C ALA A 367 -1.65 -4.27 -12.40
N SER A 368 -0.62 -4.65 -13.16
CA SER A 368 -0.74 -5.55 -14.31
C SER A 368 -1.40 -6.86 -13.88
N PRO A 369 -2.42 -7.34 -14.61
CA PRO A 369 -2.95 -8.69 -14.42
C PRO A 369 -2.11 -9.76 -15.13
N PHE A 370 -1.07 -9.38 -15.86
CA PHE A 370 -0.22 -10.23 -16.69
C PHE A 370 1.23 -10.15 -16.28
N ASP A 371 2.00 -11.16 -16.68
CA ASP A 371 3.45 -11.11 -16.61
C ASP A 371 4.01 -9.92 -17.42
N ARG A 372 5.20 -9.47 -17.05
CA ARG A 372 5.90 -8.39 -17.71
C ARG A 372 6.27 -8.78 -19.16
N PRO A 373 5.76 -8.05 -20.18
CA PRO A 373 6.20 -8.27 -21.56
C PRO A 373 7.59 -7.66 -21.79
N GLU A 374 8.33 -8.20 -22.77
CA GLU A 374 9.66 -7.69 -23.14
C GLU A 374 9.61 -6.25 -23.64
N TRP A 375 8.58 -5.88 -24.38
CA TRP A 375 8.42 -4.57 -25.02
C TRP A 375 7.90 -3.45 -24.08
N GLY A 376 7.52 -3.74 -22.79
CA GLY A 376 6.99 -2.68 -21.96
C GLY A 376 6.30 -3.14 -20.68
N ARG A 377 5.12 -2.56 -20.39
CA ARG A 377 4.34 -2.79 -19.17
C ARG A 377 2.84 -2.76 -19.45
N TYR A 378 2.09 -3.31 -18.48
CA TYR A 378 0.64 -3.15 -18.45
C TYR A 378 0.18 -2.47 -17.17
N THR A 379 -0.88 -1.66 -17.29
CA THR A 379 -1.71 -1.24 -16.15
C THR A 379 -3.16 -1.57 -16.46
N SER A 380 -4.04 -1.62 -15.45
CA SER A 380 -5.40 -2.08 -15.67
C SER A 380 -6.44 -1.21 -14.97
N LYS A 381 -7.64 -1.16 -15.56
CA LYS A 381 -8.89 -0.71 -14.95
C LYS A 381 -9.98 -1.71 -15.29
N ARG A 382 -11.14 -1.61 -14.63
CA ARG A 382 -12.25 -2.54 -14.90
C ARG A 382 -12.62 -2.57 -16.39
N GLY A 383 -12.35 -3.69 -17.05
CA GLY A 383 -12.64 -3.91 -18.47
C GLY A 383 -11.68 -3.20 -19.43
N ILE A 384 -10.59 -2.63 -18.94
CA ILE A 384 -9.59 -1.91 -19.73
C ILE A 384 -8.19 -2.36 -19.31
N ILE A 385 -7.35 -2.64 -20.29
CA ILE A 385 -5.91 -2.81 -20.14
C ILE A 385 -5.22 -1.68 -20.90
N TYR A 386 -4.21 -1.09 -20.29
CA TYR A 386 -3.31 -0.16 -20.96
C TYR A 386 -1.97 -0.85 -21.19
N ALA A 387 -1.57 -1.01 -22.45
CA ALA A 387 -0.27 -1.51 -22.85
C ALA A 387 0.66 -0.30 -23.09
N HIS A 388 1.69 -0.19 -22.25
CA HIS A 388 2.72 0.84 -22.36
C HIS A 388 3.90 0.27 -23.13
N VAL A 389 4.07 0.67 -24.36
CA VAL A 389 5.12 0.16 -25.26
C VAL A 389 6.34 1.06 -25.15
N PHE A 390 7.43 0.54 -24.56
CA PHE A 390 8.73 1.19 -24.44
C PHE A 390 9.57 0.93 -25.69
N ASP A 391 9.67 -0.34 -26.05
CA ASP A 391 10.41 -0.80 -27.21
C ASP A 391 9.43 -1.13 -28.34
N TRP A 392 9.37 -0.25 -29.36
CA TRP A 392 8.45 -0.43 -30.47
C TRP A 392 8.86 -1.65 -31.30
N PRO A 393 8.00 -2.69 -31.39
CA PRO A 393 8.42 -3.97 -31.98
C PRO A 393 8.54 -3.88 -33.49
N GLU A 394 9.67 -4.35 -34.04
CA GLU A 394 9.92 -4.47 -35.48
C GLU A 394 8.90 -5.39 -36.20
N SER A 395 8.28 -6.31 -35.47
CA SER A 395 7.21 -7.17 -36.00
C SER A 395 5.95 -6.42 -36.40
N GLY A 396 5.80 -5.15 -35.96
CA GLY A 396 4.60 -4.35 -36.21
C GLY A 396 3.37 -4.82 -35.42
N GLU A 397 3.52 -5.68 -34.43
CA GLU A 397 2.42 -6.15 -33.59
C GLU A 397 2.86 -6.46 -32.15
N ILE A 398 1.91 -6.37 -31.21
CA ILE A 398 2.05 -6.89 -29.84
C ILE A 398 1.00 -7.96 -29.60
N VAL A 399 1.41 -9.06 -28.94
CA VAL A 399 0.52 -10.15 -28.55
C VAL A 399 0.05 -9.91 -27.12
N ILE A 400 -1.26 -9.96 -26.92
CA ILE A 400 -1.90 -9.77 -25.61
C ILE A 400 -2.15 -11.14 -24.98
N ASP A 401 -2.02 -11.23 -23.65
CA ASP A 401 -2.20 -12.48 -22.91
C ASP A 401 -3.57 -13.11 -23.22
N LYS A 402 -3.56 -14.41 -23.48
CA LYS A 402 -4.74 -15.20 -23.87
C LYS A 402 -5.82 -15.32 -22.81
N SER A 403 -5.57 -14.88 -21.56
CA SER A 403 -6.56 -14.86 -20.47
C SER A 403 -7.63 -13.79 -20.66
N VAL A 404 -7.45 -12.88 -21.62
CA VAL A 404 -8.45 -11.87 -21.99
C VAL A 404 -8.74 -11.91 -23.49
N LYS A 405 -9.95 -11.48 -23.86
CA LYS A 405 -10.30 -11.20 -25.25
C LYS A 405 -10.36 -9.71 -25.46
N VAL A 406 -9.56 -9.20 -26.40
CA VAL A 406 -9.58 -7.79 -26.80
C VAL A 406 -10.77 -7.56 -27.75
N THR A 407 -11.63 -6.62 -27.37
CA THR A 407 -12.79 -6.23 -28.19
C THR A 407 -12.53 -5.01 -29.04
N LYS A 408 -11.70 -4.08 -28.51
CA LYS A 408 -11.25 -2.89 -29.21
C LYS A 408 -9.85 -2.49 -28.74
N ALA A 409 -9.08 -1.88 -29.64
CA ALA A 409 -7.75 -1.35 -29.37
C ALA A 409 -7.58 0.02 -30.04
N TYR A 410 -7.01 1.00 -29.33
CA TYR A 410 -6.66 2.31 -29.88
C TYR A 410 -5.43 2.91 -29.19
N LEU A 411 -4.75 3.79 -29.90
CA LEU A 411 -3.76 4.66 -29.27
C LEU A 411 -4.46 5.57 -28.26
N LEU A 412 -3.93 5.67 -27.03
CA LEU A 412 -4.54 6.54 -26.03
C LEU A 412 -4.47 8.01 -26.46
N ALA A 413 -3.40 8.40 -27.17
CA ALA A 413 -3.21 9.73 -27.75
C ALA A 413 -4.16 10.05 -28.91
N ASP A 414 -4.72 9.04 -29.60
CA ASP A 414 -5.65 9.19 -30.72
C ASP A 414 -6.77 8.14 -30.62
N SER A 415 -7.72 8.38 -29.72
CA SER A 415 -8.85 7.47 -29.48
C SER A 415 -9.84 7.37 -30.62
N GLY A 416 -9.73 8.24 -31.64
CA GLY A 416 -10.55 8.19 -32.83
C GLY A 416 -10.12 7.12 -33.84
N LYS A 417 -8.89 6.61 -33.75
CA LYS A 417 -8.33 5.62 -34.68
C LYS A 417 -8.21 4.25 -33.98
N GLN A 418 -9.11 3.34 -34.38
CA GLN A 418 -9.06 1.96 -33.90
C GLN A 418 -7.92 1.20 -34.58
N LEU A 419 -7.16 0.41 -33.80
CA LEU A 419 -6.14 -0.50 -34.28
C LEU A 419 -6.78 -1.84 -34.69
N GLU A 420 -6.19 -2.51 -35.68
CA GLU A 420 -6.63 -3.84 -36.12
C GLU A 420 -6.25 -4.90 -35.09
N ILE A 421 -7.17 -5.85 -34.83
CA ILE A 421 -7.00 -6.96 -33.93
C ILE A 421 -7.02 -8.26 -34.75
N LYS A 422 -5.98 -9.09 -34.60
CA LYS A 422 -5.94 -10.44 -35.16
C LYS A 422 -6.05 -11.46 -34.04
N THR A 423 -7.10 -12.27 -34.06
CA THR A 423 -7.29 -13.33 -33.05
C THR A 423 -6.58 -14.62 -33.47
N SER A 424 -5.79 -15.18 -32.55
CA SER A 424 -5.10 -16.47 -32.71
C SER A 424 -5.36 -17.40 -31.51
N ARG A 425 -4.81 -18.62 -31.55
CA ARG A 425 -4.82 -19.56 -30.39
C ARG A 425 -3.86 -19.14 -29.27
N GLU A 426 -2.90 -18.29 -29.58
CA GLU A 426 -1.87 -17.80 -28.67
C GLU A 426 -2.31 -16.52 -27.96
N GLY A 427 -3.38 -15.89 -28.42
CA GLY A 427 -3.93 -14.63 -27.92
C GLY A 427 -4.34 -13.71 -29.05
N ASP A 428 -4.80 -12.51 -28.71
CA ASP A 428 -5.10 -11.45 -29.65
C ASP A 428 -3.86 -10.62 -29.95
N SER A 429 -3.48 -10.46 -31.23
CA SER A 429 -2.41 -9.55 -31.69
C SER A 429 -2.98 -8.21 -32.08
N ILE A 430 -2.38 -7.13 -31.62
CA ILE A 430 -2.71 -5.75 -31.99
C ILE A 430 -1.71 -5.26 -33.03
N LEU A 431 -2.19 -4.91 -34.24
CA LEU A 431 -1.35 -4.34 -35.27
C LEU A 431 -1.02 -2.88 -34.95
N LEU A 432 0.26 -2.57 -34.99
CA LEU A 432 0.80 -1.26 -34.65
C LEU A 432 1.02 -0.40 -35.92
N PRO A 433 0.98 0.94 -35.82
CA PRO A 433 1.52 1.82 -36.84
C PRO A 433 3.00 1.56 -37.11
N GLU A 434 3.47 1.96 -38.31
CA GLU A 434 4.89 1.81 -38.68
C GLU A 434 5.82 2.54 -37.72
N ASP A 435 5.46 3.79 -37.34
CA ASP A 435 6.22 4.61 -36.40
C ASP A 435 5.53 4.67 -35.02
N ALA A 436 6.32 4.69 -33.95
CA ALA A 436 5.86 4.94 -32.60
C ALA A 436 5.36 6.38 -32.45
N PRO A 437 4.09 6.61 -32.05
CA PRO A 437 3.55 7.96 -31.84
C PRO A 437 4.22 8.76 -30.72
N ASP A 438 4.79 8.09 -29.76
CA ASP A 438 5.55 8.66 -28.64
C ASP A 438 6.87 7.93 -28.50
N GLY A 439 7.98 8.69 -28.49
CA GLY A 439 9.33 8.13 -28.44
C GLY A 439 9.77 7.64 -27.06
N ILE A 440 9.00 7.92 -26.00
CA ILE A 440 9.30 7.50 -24.63
C ILE A 440 8.47 6.27 -24.29
N ALA A 441 7.15 6.38 -24.37
CA ALA A 441 6.23 5.28 -24.07
C ALA A 441 4.88 5.52 -24.75
N THR A 442 4.62 4.83 -25.85
CA THR A 442 3.30 4.84 -26.48
C THR A 442 2.31 4.01 -25.69
N VAL A 443 1.12 4.55 -25.40
CA VAL A 443 0.08 3.84 -24.67
C VAL A 443 -1.04 3.38 -25.59
N ILE A 444 -1.32 2.08 -25.58
CA ILE A 444 -2.44 1.46 -26.29
C ILE A 444 -3.51 1.10 -25.27
N LYS A 445 -4.70 1.65 -25.44
CA LYS A 445 -5.88 1.29 -24.63
C LYS A 445 -6.59 0.12 -25.28
N LEU A 446 -6.78 -0.94 -24.50
CA LEU A 446 -7.47 -2.17 -24.88
C LEU A 446 -8.77 -2.27 -24.09
N GLU A 447 -9.92 -2.32 -24.77
CA GLU A 447 -11.17 -2.75 -24.16
C GLU A 447 -11.19 -4.27 -24.19
N VAL A 448 -11.25 -4.89 -23.00
CA VAL A 448 -11.17 -6.33 -22.84
C VAL A 448 -12.42 -6.88 -22.18
N ILE A 449 -12.82 -8.07 -22.59
CA ILE A 449 -13.70 -8.93 -21.81
C ILE A 449 -12.75 -9.86 -21.07
N PRO A 450 -12.66 -9.79 -19.72
CA PRO A 450 -11.97 -10.83 -19.00
C PRO A 450 -12.66 -12.14 -19.38
N PHE A 451 -11.92 -13.18 -19.65
CA PHE A 451 -12.42 -14.50 -19.33
C PHE A 451 -12.50 -14.47 -17.81
N GLU A 452 -13.67 -14.11 -17.28
CA GLU A 452 -13.90 -14.18 -15.85
C GLU A 452 -13.75 -15.64 -15.48
N ASP A 453 -12.55 -16.04 -15.08
CA ASP A 453 -12.38 -17.24 -14.28
C ASP A 453 -12.98 -16.98 -12.90
N TRP A 454 -14.31 -16.72 -12.91
CA TRP A 454 -15.09 -16.38 -11.74
C TRP A 454 -14.94 -17.43 -10.62
N ALA A 455 -14.67 -18.66 -11.01
CA ALA A 455 -14.43 -19.78 -10.11
C ALA A 455 -12.95 -19.92 -9.71
N ASN A 456 -12.03 -19.12 -10.31
CA ASN A 456 -10.60 -19.20 -10.10
C ASN A 456 -10.04 -20.61 -10.42
N LEU A 457 -10.38 -21.12 -11.59
CA LEU A 457 -10.02 -22.48 -12.05
C LEU A 457 -8.50 -22.64 -12.23
N HIS A 458 -7.82 -21.54 -12.63
CA HIS A 458 -6.37 -21.56 -12.84
C HIS A 458 -5.56 -21.65 -11.53
N LYS A 459 -6.13 -21.29 -10.37
CA LYS A 459 -5.43 -21.24 -9.07
C LYS A 459 -4.61 -22.49 -8.76
N TYR A 460 -5.17 -23.65 -9.05
CA TYR A 460 -4.54 -24.94 -8.77
C TYR A 460 -4.15 -25.73 -10.02
N GLU A 461 -4.26 -25.15 -11.22
CA GLU A 461 -3.99 -25.83 -12.50
C GLU A 461 -2.59 -26.50 -12.51
N LYS A 462 -1.55 -25.72 -12.19
CA LYS A 462 -0.18 -26.24 -12.09
C LYS A 462 -0.03 -27.29 -11.01
N ALA A 463 -0.51 -27.01 -9.80
CA ALA A 463 -0.44 -27.93 -8.68
C ALA A 463 -1.24 -29.22 -8.92
N ASN A 464 -2.37 -29.16 -9.65
CA ASN A 464 -3.15 -30.32 -10.03
C ASN A 464 -2.38 -31.20 -11.05
N ALA A 465 -1.70 -30.58 -12.00
CA ALA A 465 -0.86 -31.31 -12.97
C ALA A 465 0.33 -32.01 -12.28
N GLU A 466 0.95 -31.37 -11.29
CA GLU A 466 2.07 -31.91 -10.52
C GLU A 466 1.68 -33.09 -9.60
N VAL A 467 0.45 -33.10 -9.08
CA VAL A 467 -0.06 -34.16 -8.22
C VAL A 467 -0.10 -35.52 -8.94
N GLY A 468 -0.41 -35.52 -10.21
CA GLY A 468 -0.52 -36.74 -11.03
C GLY A 468 -1.55 -37.77 -10.55
N LEU A 469 -1.53 -38.97 -11.11
CA LEU A 469 -2.42 -40.05 -10.71
C LEU A 469 -2.03 -40.62 -9.33
N PRO A 470 -3.01 -41.07 -8.50
CA PRO A 470 -2.74 -41.68 -7.20
C PRO A 470 -1.95 -42.98 -7.35
N LYS A 471 -1.02 -43.20 -6.42
CA LYS A 471 -0.22 -44.45 -6.33
C LYS A 471 -1.13 -45.61 -5.89
N ALA A 472 -0.76 -46.86 -6.17
CA ALA A 472 -1.58 -48.04 -5.96
C ALA A 472 -2.17 -48.19 -4.53
N ASN A 473 -1.48 -47.72 -3.49
CA ASN A 473 -1.91 -47.81 -2.09
C ASN A 473 -2.08 -46.47 -1.42
N GLU A 474 -2.23 -45.38 -2.21
CA GLU A 474 -2.40 -44.05 -1.68
C GLU A 474 -3.83 -43.82 -1.22
N ASP A 475 -4.01 -43.43 0.06
CA ASP A 475 -5.30 -42.98 0.61
C ASP A 475 -5.45 -41.48 0.42
N ARG A 476 -5.35 -41.00 -0.85
CA ARG A 476 -5.50 -39.59 -1.19
C ARG A 476 -6.83 -39.03 -0.72
N VAL A 477 -6.77 -37.93 0.01
CA VAL A 477 -7.95 -37.17 0.44
C VAL A 477 -7.81 -35.73 0.00
N VAL A 478 -8.84 -35.16 -0.62
CA VAL A 478 -8.87 -33.74 -0.98
C VAL A 478 -9.72 -32.97 0.03
N PHE A 479 -9.20 -31.84 0.50
CA PHE A 479 -9.92 -30.88 1.34
C PHE A 479 -10.41 -29.73 0.47
N MET A 480 -11.69 -29.76 0.14
CA MET A 480 -12.35 -28.72 -0.65
C MET A 480 -12.93 -27.66 0.28
N GLY A 481 -12.53 -26.38 0.07
CA GLY A 481 -12.95 -25.31 0.98
C GLY A 481 -12.63 -23.90 0.51
N ASN A 482 -12.63 -23.01 1.46
CA ASN A 482 -12.36 -21.58 1.27
C ASN A 482 -11.10 -21.13 2.06
N SER A 483 -11.08 -19.86 2.58
CA SER A 483 -9.95 -19.32 3.35
C SER A 483 -9.56 -20.16 4.56
N ILE A 484 -10.51 -20.83 5.21
CA ILE A 484 -10.23 -21.69 6.36
C ILE A 484 -9.37 -22.88 5.93
N THR A 485 -9.72 -23.53 4.83
CA THR A 485 -8.94 -24.65 4.27
C THR A 485 -7.60 -24.18 3.70
N GLU A 486 -7.57 -23.05 2.99
CA GLU A 486 -6.32 -22.46 2.47
C GLU A 486 -5.37 -22.06 3.63
N GLY A 487 -5.91 -21.42 4.66
CA GLY A 487 -5.19 -21.06 5.87
C GLY A 487 -4.65 -22.28 6.64
N TRP A 488 -5.39 -23.37 6.68
CA TRP A 488 -4.96 -24.60 7.34
C TRP A 488 -3.71 -25.18 6.66
N VAL A 489 -3.73 -25.33 5.34
CA VAL A 489 -2.57 -25.81 4.57
C VAL A 489 -1.34 -24.94 4.81
N ARG A 490 -1.52 -23.61 4.89
CA ARG A 490 -0.43 -22.67 5.13
C ARG A 490 0.13 -22.75 6.55
N ASN A 491 -0.74 -22.90 7.55
CA ASN A 491 -0.34 -22.86 8.97
C ASN A 491 0.10 -24.22 9.51
N ASP A 492 -0.32 -25.32 8.89
CA ASP A 492 0.11 -26.68 9.22
C ASP A 492 0.29 -27.54 7.95
N PRO A 493 1.32 -27.25 7.15
CA PRO A 493 1.62 -28.04 5.95
C PRO A 493 1.98 -29.50 6.28
N GLU A 494 2.52 -29.78 7.47
CA GLU A 494 2.93 -31.11 7.89
C GLU A 494 1.74 -32.06 8.02
N PHE A 495 0.62 -31.60 8.57
CA PHE A 495 -0.61 -32.39 8.65
C PHE A 495 -1.06 -32.87 7.26
N PHE A 496 -0.94 -32.04 6.23
CA PHE A 496 -1.29 -32.40 4.86
C PHE A 496 -0.27 -33.35 4.22
N HIS A 497 1.02 -33.06 4.35
CA HIS A 497 2.08 -33.83 3.71
C HIS A 497 2.20 -35.24 4.29
N SER A 498 2.14 -35.37 5.63
CA SER A 498 2.30 -36.66 6.32
C SER A 498 1.16 -37.63 6.08
N ASN A 499 -0.02 -37.14 5.63
CA ASN A 499 -1.23 -37.93 5.47
C ASN A 499 -1.66 -38.15 4.02
N SER A 500 -0.88 -37.70 3.03
CA SER A 500 -1.28 -37.68 1.60
C SER A 500 -2.57 -36.87 1.36
N TYR A 501 -2.75 -35.77 2.10
CA TYR A 501 -3.88 -34.87 1.96
C TYR A 501 -3.56 -33.73 1.02
N ILE A 502 -4.56 -33.28 0.25
CA ILE A 502 -4.43 -32.22 -0.74
C ILE A 502 -5.42 -31.12 -0.37
N GLY A 503 -4.91 -29.95 0.02
CA GLY A 503 -5.74 -28.78 0.24
C GLY A 503 -6.11 -28.09 -1.07
N ARG A 504 -7.40 -27.81 -1.22
CA ARG A 504 -7.97 -27.05 -2.35
C ARG A 504 -8.92 -25.97 -1.81
N GLY A 505 -8.38 -25.15 -0.89
CA GLY A 505 -9.05 -23.98 -0.35
C GLY A 505 -8.74 -22.73 -1.17
N ILE A 506 -9.71 -21.85 -1.40
CA ILE A 506 -9.50 -20.53 -2.01
C ILE A 506 -10.24 -19.49 -1.18
N SER A 507 -9.49 -18.50 -0.69
CA SER A 507 -10.02 -17.42 0.16
C SER A 507 -11.19 -16.68 -0.50
N GLY A 508 -12.21 -16.37 0.28
CA GLY A 508 -13.38 -15.58 -0.16
C GLY A 508 -14.38 -16.34 -1.03
N GLN A 509 -14.11 -17.59 -1.45
CA GLN A 509 -15.00 -18.34 -2.33
C GLN A 509 -16.29 -18.79 -1.68
N THR A 510 -17.37 -18.66 -2.46
CA THR A 510 -18.71 -19.18 -2.16
C THR A 510 -18.88 -20.60 -2.70
N THR A 511 -19.95 -21.29 -2.25
CA THR A 511 -20.28 -22.65 -2.71
C THR A 511 -20.50 -22.75 -4.21
N MET A 512 -21.04 -21.70 -4.86
CA MET A 512 -21.20 -21.64 -6.32
C MET A 512 -19.85 -21.74 -7.05
N GLN A 513 -18.85 -20.97 -6.58
CA GLN A 513 -17.50 -20.99 -7.16
C GLN A 513 -16.81 -22.33 -6.91
N MET A 514 -16.95 -22.89 -5.70
CA MET A 514 -16.42 -24.19 -5.35
C MET A 514 -17.00 -25.31 -6.22
N LEU A 515 -18.31 -25.28 -6.50
CA LEU A 515 -18.99 -26.25 -7.36
C LEU A 515 -18.41 -26.21 -8.80
N LEU A 516 -18.17 -25.02 -9.37
CA LEU A 516 -17.61 -24.90 -10.72
C LEU A 516 -16.19 -25.49 -10.85
N ARG A 517 -15.35 -25.36 -9.82
CA ARG A 517 -13.99 -25.92 -9.83
C ARG A 517 -13.88 -27.31 -9.23
N PHE A 518 -15.00 -27.91 -8.83
CA PHE A 518 -15.00 -29.23 -8.16
C PHE A 518 -14.41 -30.33 -9.04
N ARG A 519 -14.62 -30.26 -10.37
CA ARG A 519 -14.03 -31.23 -11.28
C ARG A 519 -12.51 -31.21 -11.30
N PRO A 520 -11.83 -30.10 -11.69
CA PRO A 520 -10.37 -30.07 -11.78
C PRO A 520 -9.67 -30.23 -10.42
N ASP A 521 -10.29 -29.73 -9.35
CA ASP A 521 -9.66 -29.67 -8.02
C ASP A 521 -9.97 -30.90 -7.14
N VAL A 522 -10.96 -31.72 -7.51
CA VAL A 522 -11.33 -32.92 -6.76
C VAL A 522 -11.43 -34.15 -7.65
N LEU A 523 -12.36 -34.16 -8.63
CA LEU A 523 -12.67 -35.37 -9.39
C LEU A 523 -11.48 -35.87 -10.21
N ASP A 524 -10.79 -34.98 -10.90
CA ASP A 524 -9.68 -35.30 -11.78
C ASP A 524 -8.42 -35.74 -11.00
N LEU A 525 -8.32 -35.39 -9.71
CA LEU A 525 -7.28 -35.87 -8.79
C LEU A 525 -7.52 -37.30 -8.28
N LYS A 526 -8.68 -37.87 -8.55
CA LYS A 526 -9.08 -39.25 -8.20
C LYS A 526 -8.82 -39.62 -6.72
N PRO A 527 -9.26 -38.81 -5.75
CA PRO A 527 -9.07 -39.12 -4.34
C PRO A 527 -9.97 -40.30 -3.91
N LYS A 528 -9.57 -40.99 -2.82
CA LYS A 528 -10.46 -41.94 -2.17
C LYS A 528 -11.60 -41.28 -1.40
N ALA A 529 -11.33 -40.08 -0.84
CA ALA A 529 -12.31 -39.28 -0.14
C ALA A 529 -12.13 -37.78 -0.37
N VAL A 530 -13.19 -37.01 -0.17
CA VAL A 530 -13.18 -35.55 -0.13
C VAL A 530 -13.81 -35.06 1.18
N VAL A 531 -13.14 -34.08 1.81
CA VAL A 531 -13.67 -33.30 2.94
C VAL A 531 -14.20 -31.99 2.38
N ILE A 532 -15.49 -31.69 2.58
CA ILE A 532 -16.12 -30.45 2.09
C ILE A 532 -16.46 -29.56 3.28
N LEU A 533 -15.81 -28.37 3.33
CA LEU A 533 -16.05 -27.31 4.32
C LEU A 533 -16.40 -26.03 3.60
N ALA A 534 -17.67 -25.66 3.54
CA ALA A 534 -18.19 -24.57 2.72
C ALA A 534 -19.42 -23.88 3.33
N GLY A 535 -19.68 -22.62 2.94
CA GLY A 535 -20.92 -21.89 3.24
C GLY A 535 -20.74 -20.58 4.01
N THR A 536 -19.62 -20.35 4.69
CA THR A 536 -19.42 -19.10 5.47
C THR A 536 -19.44 -17.85 4.58
N ASN A 537 -18.81 -17.90 3.39
CA ASN A 537 -18.74 -16.77 2.46
C ASN A 537 -20.07 -16.53 1.71
N ASP A 538 -20.91 -17.55 1.57
CA ASP A 538 -22.29 -17.43 1.07
C ASP A 538 -23.13 -16.65 2.08
N ILE A 539 -23.04 -17.01 3.37
CA ILE A 539 -23.70 -16.30 4.47
C ILE A 539 -23.21 -14.86 4.58
N ALA A 540 -21.91 -14.62 4.35
CA ALA A 540 -21.31 -13.29 4.29
C ALA A 540 -21.70 -12.50 3.03
N ALA A 541 -22.42 -13.12 2.07
CA ALA A 541 -22.79 -12.52 0.79
C ALA A 541 -21.59 -11.95 -0.01
N ASN A 542 -20.44 -12.63 0.01
CA ASN A 542 -19.22 -12.17 -0.66
C ASN A 542 -19.38 -12.01 -2.18
N LYS A 543 -20.26 -12.77 -2.80
CA LYS A 543 -20.61 -12.68 -4.23
C LYS A 543 -22.09 -12.35 -4.47
N GLY A 544 -22.67 -11.59 -3.54
CA GLY A 544 -24.10 -11.28 -3.51
C GLY A 544 -24.90 -12.20 -2.60
N PRO A 545 -26.16 -11.84 -2.30
CA PRO A 545 -27.03 -12.62 -1.39
C PRO A 545 -27.40 -13.97 -2.00
N VAL A 546 -27.25 -15.03 -1.21
CA VAL A 546 -27.64 -16.40 -1.55
C VAL A 546 -28.48 -16.95 -0.39
N SER A 547 -29.57 -17.69 -0.69
CA SER A 547 -30.38 -18.35 0.35
C SER A 547 -29.59 -19.50 0.98
N ILE A 548 -30.00 -19.88 2.20
CA ILE A 548 -29.38 -21.01 2.91
C ILE A 548 -29.67 -22.32 2.16
N GLU A 549 -30.85 -22.45 1.59
CA GLU A 549 -31.27 -23.61 0.78
C GLU A 549 -30.42 -23.76 -0.49
N ASN A 550 -30.16 -22.66 -1.20
CA ASN A 550 -29.29 -22.66 -2.39
C ASN A 550 -27.82 -22.93 -2.02
N THR A 551 -27.35 -22.39 -0.90
CA THR A 551 -26.01 -22.70 -0.36
C THR A 551 -25.89 -24.21 -0.05
N ALA A 552 -26.89 -24.78 0.61
CA ALA A 552 -26.98 -26.23 0.88
C ALA A 552 -27.05 -27.03 -0.42
N GLY A 553 -27.88 -26.62 -1.38
CA GLY A 553 -28.01 -27.27 -2.70
C GLY A 553 -26.69 -27.35 -3.47
N ASN A 554 -25.89 -26.30 -3.47
CA ASN A 554 -24.55 -26.33 -4.07
C ASN A 554 -23.61 -27.33 -3.38
N ILE A 555 -23.67 -27.41 -2.05
CA ILE A 555 -22.92 -28.42 -1.27
C ILE A 555 -23.38 -29.83 -1.62
N PHE A 556 -24.69 -30.05 -1.71
CA PHE A 556 -25.28 -31.36 -2.06
C PHE A 556 -24.89 -31.79 -3.48
N SER A 557 -24.88 -30.86 -4.43
CA SER A 557 -24.38 -31.12 -5.79
C SER A 557 -22.92 -31.56 -5.82
N MET A 558 -22.05 -30.97 -5.00
CA MET A 558 -20.65 -31.42 -4.86
C MET A 558 -20.59 -32.86 -4.27
N VAL A 559 -21.44 -33.18 -3.32
CA VAL A 559 -21.55 -34.52 -2.74
C VAL A 559 -21.97 -35.54 -3.80
N GLU A 560 -23.02 -35.23 -4.54
CA GLU A 560 -23.55 -36.11 -5.61
C GLU A 560 -22.50 -36.34 -6.71
N LEU A 561 -21.79 -35.29 -7.11
CA LEU A 561 -20.67 -35.40 -8.06
C LEU A 561 -19.55 -36.31 -7.53
N ALA A 562 -19.16 -36.18 -6.27
CA ALA A 562 -18.17 -37.07 -5.66
C ALA A 562 -18.62 -38.52 -5.64
N GLN A 563 -19.83 -38.77 -5.16
CA GLN A 563 -20.41 -40.15 -5.07
C GLN A 563 -20.57 -40.79 -6.45
N ALA A 564 -21.02 -40.05 -7.46
CA ALA A 564 -21.10 -40.51 -8.85
C ALA A 564 -19.76 -40.91 -9.44
N ASN A 565 -18.65 -40.40 -8.90
CA ASN A 565 -17.27 -40.74 -9.29
C ASN A 565 -16.59 -41.72 -8.31
N GLY A 566 -17.36 -42.36 -7.41
CA GLY A 566 -16.85 -43.37 -6.47
C GLY A 566 -16.03 -42.80 -5.31
N ILE A 567 -16.06 -41.49 -5.10
CA ILE A 567 -15.31 -40.77 -4.05
C ILE A 567 -16.16 -40.75 -2.77
N LYS A 568 -15.59 -41.17 -1.65
CA LYS A 568 -16.24 -41.08 -0.33
C LYS A 568 -16.27 -39.61 0.12
N VAL A 569 -17.33 -39.23 0.85
CA VAL A 569 -17.52 -37.85 1.29
C VAL A 569 -17.52 -37.77 2.81
N VAL A 570 -16.78 -36.79 3.32
CA VAL A 570 -16.86 -36.27 4.68
C VAL A 570 -17.43 -34.84 4.58
N LEU A 571 -18.65 -34.67 5.13
CA LEU A 571 -19.36 -33.41 5.03
C LEU A 571 -19.25 -32.64 6.36
N ALA A 572 -18.47 -31.54 6.36
CA ALA A 572 -18.16 -30.79 7.56
C ALA A 572 -19.22 -29.73 7.85
N SER A 573 -19.52 -29.52 9.13
CA SER A 573 -20.26 -28.33 9.58
C SER A 573 -19.47 -27.07 9.33
N VAL A 574 -20.15 -25.98 8.98
CA VAL A 574 -19.57 -24.61 8.97
C VAL A 574 -19.18 -24.26 10.41
N LEU A 575 -18.00 -23.66 10.58
CA LEU A 575 -17.51 -23.21 11.87
C LEU A 575 -18.42 -22.11 12.47
N PRO A 576 -18.49 -21.99 13.80
CA PRO A 576 -19.25 -20.92 14.43
C PRO A 576 -18.68 -19.55 14.09
N ALA A 577 -19.53 -18.57 13.87
CA ALA A 577 -19.19 -17.16 13.83
C ALA A 577 -20.42 -16.33 14.21
N ASN A 578 -20.27 -15.31 15.02
CA ASN A 578 -21.36 -14.41 15.40
C ASN A 578 -21.26 -13.02 14.75
N ARG A 579 -20.15 -12.74 14.09
CA ARG A 579 -19.90 -11.52 13.30
C ARG A 579 -18.90 -11.79 12.19
N TYR A 580 -18.93 -10.93 11.16
CA TYR A 580 -17.91 -10.84 10.12
C TYR A 580 -17.35 -9.41 10.13
N SER A 581 -16.05 -9.23 10.38
CA SER A 581 -15.42 -7.90 10.44
C SER A 581 -15.58 -7.13 9.12
N TRP A 582 -15.49 -7.83 7.99
CA TRP A 582 -15.66 -7.26 6.64
C TRP A 582 -17.13 -7.10 6.19
N ARG A 583 -18.10 -7.54 7.00
CA ARG A 583 -19.55 -7.46 6.75
C ARG A 583 -20.32 -7.19 8.05
N PRO A 584 -20.10 -6.06 8.72
CA PRO A 584 -20.62 -5.80 10.07
C PRO A 584 -22.18 -5.80 10.16
N ALA A 585 -22.85 -5.55 9.03
CA ALA A 585 -24.32 -5.60 8.96
C ALA A 585 -24.91 -7.03 8.90
N ILE A 586 -24.07 -8.07 8.79
CA ILE A 586 -24.51 -9.47 8.70
C ILE A 586 -24.29 -10.17 10.03
N TYR A 587 -25.36 -10.70 10.61
CA TYR A 587 -25.34 -11.52 11.82
C TYR A 587 -25.41 -13.01 11.42
N PRO A 588 -24.25 -13.73 11.37
CA PRO A 588 -24.20 -15.05 10.73
C PRO A 588 -24.67 -16.21 11.60
N ALA A 589 -24.65 -16.08 12.92
CA ALA A 589 -24.79 -17.22 13.84
C ALA A 589 -26.03 -18.11 13.59
N ASP A 590 -27.20 -17.52 13.48
CA ASP A 590 -28.45 -18.31 13.27
C ASP A 590 -28.48 -18.90 11.85
N LYS A 591 -27.92 -18.23 10.84
CA LYS A 591 -27.78 -18.75 9.48
C LYS A 591 -26.80 -19.93 9.41
N ILE A 592 -25.70 -19.89 10.14
CA ILE A 592 -24.74 -21.00 10.27
C ILE A 592 -25.44 -22.22 10.90
N ILE A 593 -26.18 -22.00 11.98
CA ILE A 593 -26.95 -23.08 12.65
C ILE A 593 -27.96 -23.68 11.70
N ALA A 594 -28.70 -22.86 10.95
CA ALA A 594 -29.68 -23.32 9.98
C ALA A 594 -29.02 -24.14 8.85
N LEU A 595 -27.91 -23.66 8.28
CA LEU A 595 -27.16 -24.37 7.26
C LEU A 595 -26.62 -25.71 7.79
N ASN A 596 -26.00 -25.70 8.98
CA ASN A 596 -25.47 -26.92 9.60
C ASN A 596 -26.57 -27.98 9.88
N LYS A 597 -27.78 -27.54 10.19
CA LYS A 597 -28.93 -28.42 10.33
C LYS A 597 -29.30 -29.13 9.01
N LEU A 598 -29.31 -28.37 7.90
CA LEU A 598 -29.57 -28.96 6.56
C LEU A 598 -28.44 -29.91 6.15
N ILE A 599 -27.18 -29.53 6.32
CA ILE A 599 -26.00 -30.35 6.01
C ILE A 599 -26.05 -31.68 6.81
N LYS A 600 -26.35 -31.59 8.11
CA LYS A 600 -26.44 -32.79 8.97
C LYS A 600 -27.56 -33.71 8.56
N ALA A 601 -28.78 -33.19 8.32
CA ALA A 601 -29.93 -33.96 7.89
C ALA A 601 -29.65 -34.69 6.56
N TYR A 602 -29.08 -33.98 5.59
CA TYR A 602 -28.68 -34.56 4.30
C TYR A 602 -27.65 -35.69 4.46
N ALA A 603 -26.64 -35.48 5.31
CA ALA A 603 -25.60 -36.47 5.57
C ALA A 603 -26.22 -37.76 6.22
N GLU A 604 -27.15 -37.60 7.14
CA GLU A 604 -27.87 -38.72 7.80
C GLU A 604 -28.74 -39.49 6.80
N GLU A 605 -29.53 -38.80 5.98
CA GLU A 605 -30.41 -39.37 4.97
C GLU A 605 -29.64 -40.18 3.91
N HIS A 606 -28.48 -39.66 3.46
CA HIS A 606 -27.67 -40.26 2.40
C HIS A 606 -26.51 -41.13 2.93
N ASN A 607 -26.50 -41.42 4.24
CA ASN A 607 -25.50 -42.26 4.91
C ASN A 607 -24.03 -41.79 4.68
N ILE A 608 -23.84 -40.48 4.72
CA ILE A 608 -22.56 -39.79 4.57
C ILE A 608 -21.97 -39.50 5.96
N VAL A 609 -20.64 -39.46 6.06
CA VAL A 609 -19.98 -39.12 7.31
C VAL A 609 -20.13 -37.61 7.56
N TYR A 610 -20.92 -37.24 8.57
CA TYR A 610 -21.00 -35.86 9.07
C TYR A 610 -19.85 -35.59 10.04
N LEU A 611 -19.14 -34.48 9.86
CA LEU A 611 -18.05 -34.00 10.68
C LEU A 611 -18.49 -32.75 11.42
N ASP A 612 -18.64 -32.85 12.73
CA ASP A 612 -19.06 -31.73 13.58
C ASP A 612 -17.84 -30.96 14.11
N TYR A 613 -17.48 -29.88 13.42
CA TYR A 613 -16.54 -28.87 13.92
C TYR A 613 -17.24 -27.83 14.80
N TYR A 614 -18.55 -27.60 14.57
CA TYR A 614 -19.28 -26.51 15.24
C TYR A 614 -19.31 -26.69 16.77
N SER A 615 -19.75 -27.86 17.23
CA SER A 615 -20.02 -28.10 18.64
C SER A 615 -18.79 -27.94 19.55
N PRO A 616 -17.59 -28.46 19.24
CA PRO A 616 -16.42 -28.27 20.10
C PRO A 616 -15.84 -26.85 20.04
N MET A 617 -16.14 -26.08 18.98
CA MET A 617 -15.51 -24.78 18.75
C MET A 617 -16.39 -23.58 19.10
N VAL A 618 -17.70 -23.75 19.31
CA VAL A 618 -18.65 -22.67 19.60
C VAL A 618 -18.52 -22.16 21.03
N ASP A 619 -18.60 -20.85 21.23
CA ASP A 619 -18.70 -20.19 22.53
C ASP A 619 -20.17 -19.97 22.96
N ASN A 620 -20.37 -19.31 24.11
CA ASN A 620 -21.69 -19.02 24.67
C ASN A 620 -22.48 -17.97 23.87
N GLU A 621 -21.82 -17.21 22.99
CA GLU A 621 -22.43 -16.19 22.12
C GLU A 621 -22.64 -16.68 20.68
N LYS A 622 -22.55 -17.99 20.46
CA LYS A 622 -22.64 -18.64 19.15
C LYS A 622 -21.50 -18.25 18.18
N GLY A 623 -20.42 -17.66 18.70
CA GLY A 623 -19.20 -17.30 17.97
C GLY A 623 -18.14 -18.39 18.04
N LEU A 624 -17.06 -18.20 17.29
CA LEU A 624 -15.86 -19.04 17.42
C LEU A 624 -15.09 -18.63 18.69
N LYS A 625 -14.77 -19.61 19.55
CA LYS A 625 -14.03 -19.37 20.79
C LYS A 625 -12.78 -18.52 20.53
N SER A 626 -12.59 -17.47 21.30
CA SER A 626 -11.44 -16.56 21.18
C SER A 626 -10.07 -17.27 21.37
N ALA A 627 -10.04 -18.40 22.07
CA ALA A 627 -8.84 -19.24 22.18
C ALA A 627 -8.44 -19.89 20.83
N TYR A 628 -9.34 -19.98 19.87
CA TYR A 628 -9.15 -20.67 18.59
C TYR A 628 -9.12 -19.72 17.39
N SER A 629 -9.43 -18.44 17.56
CA SER A 629 -9.47 -17.46 16.47
C SER A 629 -9.14 -16.06 16.98
N LYS A 630 -8.45 -15.27 16.17
CA LYS A 630 -8.20 -13.84 16.46
C LYS A 630 -9.34 -12.94 15.95
N ASP A 631 -9.95 -13.30 14.82
CA ASP A 631 -10.96 -12.49 14.12
C ASP A 631 -12.41 -13.03 14.27
N GLY A 632 -12.57 -14.15 14.99
CA GLY A 632 -13.87 -14.80 15.20
C GLY A 632 -14.36 -15.65 14.04
N VAL A 633 -13.52 -15.88 13.00
CA VAL A 633 -13.86 -16.66 11.80
C VAL A 633 -12.77 -17.66 11.41
N HIS A 634 -11.51 -17.20 11.35
CA HIS A 634 -10.38 -18.02 10.90
C HIS A 634 -9.68 -18.67 12.09
N PRO A 635 -9.54 -20.03 12.09
CA PRO A 635 -8.82 -20.71 13.15
C PRO A 635 -7.33 -20.35 13.17
N THR A 636 -6.78 -20.19 14.38
CA THR A 636 -5.35 -20.20 14.64
C THR A 636 -4.82 -21.63 14.69
N THR A 637 -3.51 -21.84 14.84
CA THR A 637 -2.89 -23.17 15.04
C THR A 637 -3.64 -23.95 16.13
N LYS A 638 -3.95 -23.32 17.30
CA LYS A 638 -4.77 -23.96 18.34
C LYS A 638 -6.17 -24.35 17.88
N GLY A 639 -6.74 -23.61 16.96
CA GLY A 639 -8.04 -23.97 16.39
C GLY A 639 -7.91 -25.18 15.45
N PHE A 640 -6.85 -25.25 14.65
CA PHE A 640 -6.56 -26.41 13.81
C PHE A 640 -6.22 -27.64 14.63
N ASP A 641 -5.47 -27.53 15.74
CA ASP A 641 -5.21 -28.63 16.70
C ASP A 641 -6.51 -29.32 17.20
N VAL A 642 -7.60 -28.56 17.30
CA VAL A 642 -8.92 -29.12 17.65
C VAL A 642 -9.59 -29.80 16.46
N MET A 643 -9.40 -29.26 15.24
CA MET A 643 -10.05 -29.78 14.02
C MET A 643 -9.40 -31.08 13.51
N GLU A 644 -8.09 -31.23 13.66
CA GLU A 644 -7.31 -32.36 13.14
C GLU A 644 -7.77 -33.73 13.64
N PRO A 645 -7.87 -34.00 14.95
CA PRO A 645 -8.30 -35.30 15.43
C PRO A 645 -9.76 -35.63 15.02
N LEU A 646 -10.59 -34.60 14.83
CA LEU A 646 -11.98 -34.78 14.41
C LEU A 646 -12.07 -35.19 12.95
N VAL A 647 -11.32 -34.51 12.06
CA VAL A 647 -11.32 -34.83 10.63
C VAL A 647 -10.62 -36.15 10.37
N GLN A 648 -9.55 -36.47 11.08
CA GLN A 648 -8.87 -37.77 10.95
C GLN A 648 -9.82 -38.91 11.28
N LYS A 649 -10.53 -38.82 12.39
CA LYS A 649 -11.55 -39.79 12.77
C LYS A 649 -12.67 -39.93 11.73
N ALA A 650 -13.08 -38.81 11.14
CA ALA A 650 -14.12 -38.80 10.10
C ALA A 650 -13.63 -39.43 8.79
N ILE A 651 -12.39 -39.15 8.38
CA ILE A 651 -11.77 -39.77 7.20
C ILE A 651 -11.61 -41.28 7.41
N ASP A 652 -11.10 -41.72 8.55
CA ASP A 652 -10.96 -43.13 8.89
C ASP A 652 -12.31 -43.86 8.81
N LYS A 653 -13.38 -43.24 9.32
CA LYS A 653 -14.72 -43.76 9.22
C LYS A 653 -15.20 -43.87 7.77
N ALA A 654 -14.93 -42.83 6.94
CA ALA A 654 -15.35 -42.82 5.54
C ALA A 654 -14.62 -43.88 4.69
N LEU A 655 -13.33 -44.09 4.95
CA LEU A 655 -12.50 -45.02 4.20
C LEU A 655 -12.71 -46.48 4.63
N LYS A 656 -13.14 -46.76 5.85
CA LYS A 656 -13.41 -48.11 6.36
C LYS A 656 -14.81 -48.66 5.99
N LYS A 657 -15.71 -47.85 5.50
CA LYS A 657 -17.01 -48.20 4.96
C LYS A 657 -16.89 -48.58 3.49
#